data_b8a20c808c55b1d9823b40655c2a1720
#
_entry.id   b8a20c808c55b1d9823b40655c2a1720
#
_cell.length_a   1.000
_cell.length_b   1.000
_cell.length_c   1.000
_cell.angle_alpha   90.00
_cell.angle_beta   90.00
_cell.angle_gamma   90.00
#
_symmetry.space_group_name_H-M   'P 1'
#
loop_
_entity.id
_entity.type
_entity.pdbx_description
1 polymer ?
#
loop_
_entity_poly.entity_id
_entity_poly.type
_entity_poly.pdbx_seq_one_letter_code
_entity_poly.pdbx_strand_id
1 'polypeptide(L)'
;MTTAITQARNRARPMTGEEKKVILASSAGTIFEWYDFYLYGSLAAVIGAQFFTPFPEATRNVFALLAFAAGFIVRPFGALVFGALGDIVGRKYTFLMTIVIMGASTFLVGLLPNYYAWGAAAPIILIILRMLQGLALGGEYGGAAVYVAEHAPANQRGYFTSFIQTTATLGLLLSLIVILSVQGYINKNFDQQPVMDALGAAILNADGTPQMMTAFNAWGWRIPFLGSIVLLLISLYIRLQMNESPAFRKMKEEGSTSKAPLTEAFGPGRNALVLLVAPVLLVALAVTGNLTGTLASYIGIAFVAISVIWGWMNAKIALIALLGLVAGQAVVWYSGQFYALFFLQNVIKVDSFSANVFVAWSLILGTGGFIFWGALSDRIGRKPIILAGCLIAAATYQIVFPLLTQTANPMLHAAHQVPVIVTADPADCSFQFNPVGTVKFTNSCDITKALLSRASVNYATVDAPAGSLAMVRIGETEIPAYSGTANTAAVAELTAGLDAAKAGTDQAAIAAAQAALDAEKGRPAAFARAVNDAIAAAGYPLVAADNTTVAKAETFFDIFTGQKLTIIAILTYLILLVTMVYGPIAAMLVELFPTRIRYSGLSLPYHIGNGWFGGLMPATAFAISAQTGSVYGGLWYPIVIALMTVVIGVIFVPNGTHKKDIFADDAAR
;
A
#
# COMPACT_ATOMS: atom_id res chain seq x y z
N MET A 1 52.51 -8.70 3.96
CA MET A 1 51.97 -8.05 5.16
C MET A 1 50.50 -7.58 5.00
N THR A 2 50.13 -7.05 3.86
CA THR A 2 48.75 -6.61 3.50
C THR A 2 47.68 -7.71 3.57
N THR A 3 47.98 -8.93 3.12
CA THR A 3 47.06 -10.08 3.13
C THR A 3 46.74 -10.61 4.54
N ALA A 4 47.70 -10.59 5.45
CA ALA A 4 47.49 -11.03 6.83
C ALA A 4 46.68 -10.03 7.66
N ILE A 5 46.83 -8.73 7.40
CA ILE A 5 46.06 -7.67 8.05
C ILE A 5 44.62 -7.69 7.57
N THR A 6 44.38 -7.97 6.26
CA THR A 6 43.03 -8.11 5.70
C THR A 6 42.33 -9.38 6.23
N GLN A 7 43.06 -10.50 6.40
CA GLN A 7 42.53 -11.73 6.99
C GLN A 7 42.22 -11.58 8.50
N ALA A 8 43.01 -10.83 9.23
CA ALA A 8 42.74 -10.55 10.67
C ALA A 8 41.51 -9.63 10.86
N ARG A 9 41.26 -8.73 9.90
CA ARG A 9 40.09 -7.85 9.90
C ARG A 9 38.80 -8.59 9.55
N ASN A 10 38.88 -9.69 8.82
CA ASN A 10 37.73 -10.54 8.42
C ASN A 10 37.38 -11.64 9.43
N ARG A 11 38.12 -11.81 10.52
CA ARG A 11 37.73 -12.67 11.62
C ARG A 11 36.59 -12.02 12.40
N ALA A 12 35.47 -12.75 12.59
CA ALA A 12 34.37 -12.33 13.44
C ALA A 12 34.88 -11.99 14.85
N ARG A 13 35.09 -10.70 15.12
CA ARG A 13 35.28 -10.25 16.49
C ARG A 13 33.94 -10.21 17.20
N PRO A 14 33.83 -10.59 18.47
CA PRO A 14 32.64 -10.38 19.25
C PRO A 14 32.31 -8.88 19.28
N MET A 15 31.03 -8.53 19.06
CA MET A 15 30.57 -7.16 19.15
C MET A 15 30.77 -6.60 20.55
N THR A 16 31.22 -5.36 20.62
CA THR A 16 31.27 -4.59 21.86
C THR A 16 29.86 -4.32 22.39
N GLY A 17 29.75 -4.06 23.70
CA GLY A 17 28.47 -3.66 24.31
C GLY A 17 27.89 -2.39 23.68
N GLU A 18 28.73 -1.45 23.23
CA GLU A 18 28.32 -0.22 22.53
C GLU A 18 27.75 -0.52 21.16
N GLU A 19 28.39 -1.36 20.34
CA GLU A 19 27.88 -1.74 19.02
C GLU A 19 26.50 -2.43 19.11
N LYS A 20 26.29 -3.30 20.11
CA LYS A 20 25.00 -3.92 20.39
C LYS A 20 23.94 -2.89 20.78
N LYS A 21 24.27 -1.94 21.67
CA LYS A 21 23.36 -0.85 22.05
C LYS A 21 22.98 0.01 20.86
N VAL A 22 23.93 0.34 19.99
CA VAL A 22 23.71 1.13 18.79
C VAL A 22 22.72 0.46 17.85
N ILE A 23 22.88 -0.84 17.57
CA ILE A 23 21.98 -1.59 16.68
C ILE A 23 20.59 -1.71 17.28
N LEU A 24 20.48 -2.06 18.56
CA LEU A 24 19.20 -2.16 19.25
C LEU A 24 18.48 -0.80 19.32
N ALA A 25 19.21 0.26 19.64
CA ALA A 25 18.68 1.61 19.72
C ALA A 25 18.20 2.12 18.35
N SER A 26 18.99 1.91 17.29
CA SER A 26 18.61 2.25 15.91
C SER A 26 17.36 1.48 15.49
N SER A 27 17.33 0.17 15.75
CA SER A 27 16.20 -0.67 15.41
C SER A 27 14.93 -0.31 16.20
N ALA A 28 15.04 -0.08 17.52
CA ALA A 28 13.89 0.31 18.35
C ALA A 28 13.27 1.63 17.89
N GLY A 29 14.08 2.62 17.52
CA GLY A 29 13.59 3.88 16.96
C GLY A 29 12.75 3.68 15.71
N THR A 30 13.20 2.81 14.81
CA THR A 30 12.52 2.52 13.54
C THR A 30 11.19 1.78 13.74
N ILE A 31 10.97 1.02 14.83
CA ILE A 31 9.64 0.44 15.15
C ILE A 31 8.59 1.53 15.29
N PHE A 32 8.91 2.63 15.97
CA PHE A 32 7.97 3.72 16.22
C PHE A 32 7.60 4.46 14.92
N GLU A 33 8.54 4.58 14.01
CA GLU A 33 8.32 5.18 12.70
C GLU A 33 7.40 4.35 11.81
N TRP A 34 7.58 3.04 11.82
CA TRP A 34 6.67 2.13 11.15
C TRP A 34 5.29 2.08 11.81
N TYR A 35 5.22 2.16 13.14
CA TYR A 35 3.96 2.32 13.85
C TYR A 35 3.15 3.52 13.33
N ASP A 36 3.78 4.69 13.28
CA ASP A 36 3.17 5.93 12.81
C ASP A 36 2.64 5.82 11.39
N PHE A 37 3.39 5.15 10.52
CA PHE A 37 2.99 4.96 9.15
C PHE A 37 1.80 4.00 9.02
N TYR A 38 1.79 2.90 9.78
CA TYR A 38 0.76 1.88 9.68
C TYR A 38 -0.56 2.25 10.35
N LEU A 39 -0.56 3.12 11.33
CA LEU A 39 -1.80 3.62 11.94
C LEU A 39 -2.81 4.07 10.90
N TYR A 40 -2.36 4.85 9.93
CA TYR A 40 -3.25 5.36 8.89
C TYR A 40 -3.81 4.23 8.01
N GLY A 41 -2.96 3.33 7.54
CA GLY A 41 -3.38 2.21 6.69
C GLY A 41 -4.42 1.33 7.39
N SER A 42 -4.18 1.01 8.66
CA SER A 42 -5.09 0.18 9.47
C SER A 42 -6.41 0.88 9.80
N LEU A 43 -6.43 2.22 9.84
CA LEU A 43 -7.61 3.04 10.14
C LEU A 43 -8.20 3.73 8.90
N ALA A 44 -7.79 3.34 7.69
CA ALA A 44 -8.17 4.02 6.45
C ALA A 44 -9.69 4.16 6.27
N ALA A 45 -10.48 3.15 6.61
CA ALA A 45 -11.94 3.21 6.53
C ALA A 45 -12.54 4.26 7.50
N VAL A 46 -12.02 4.32 8.73
CA VAL A 46 -12.44 5.30 9.74
C VAL A 46 -12.07 6.71 9.29
N ILE A 47 -10.84 6.89 8.80
CA ILE A 47 -10.37 8.17 8.26
C ILE A 47 -11.21 8.59 7.04
N GLY A 48 -11.55 7.66 6.18
CA GLY A 48 -12.46 7.90 5.05
C GLY A 48 -13.79 8.47 5.49
N ALA A 49 -14.39 7.89 6.52
CA ALA A 49 -15.66 8.34 7.09
C ALA A 49 -15.58 9.73 7.75
N GLN A 50 -14.43 10.09 8.32
CA GLN A 50 -14.26 11.36 9.05
C GLN A 50 -13.86 12.55 8.15
N PHE A 51 -13.06 12.30 7.10
CA PHE A 51 -12.47 13.36 6.29
C PHE A 51 -13.07 13.50 4.88
N PHE A 52 -13.75 12.46 4.39
CA PHE A 52 -14.33 12.44 3.05
C PHE A 52 -15.86 12.26 3.08
N THR A 53 -16.51 12.77 4.10
CA THR A 53 -17.94 12.64 4.40
C THR A 53 -18.89 12.96 3.23
N PRO A 54 -18.66 14.00 2.35
CA PRO A 54 -19.57 14.31 1.24
C PRO A 54 -19.68 13.23 0.17
N PHE A 55 -18.78 12.24 0.20
CA PHE A 55 -18.73 11.21 -0.83
C PHE A 55 -19.40 9.91 -0.37
N PRO A 56 -19.96 9.10 -1.29
CA PRO A 56 -20.45 7.75 -0.99
C PRO A 56 -19.36 6.88 -0.34
N GLU A 57 -19.72 5.91 0.48
CA GLU A 57 -18.80 5.10 1.29
C GLU A 57 -17.65 4.48 0.47
N ALA A 58 -17.96 3.92 -0.70
CA ALA A 58 -16.95 3.35 -1.58
C ALA A 58 -15.93 4.41 -2.03
N THR A 59 -16.38 5.62 -2.34
CA THR A 59 -15.52 6.74 -2.74
C THR A 59 -14.70 7.27 -1.56
N ARG A 60 -15.27 7.34 -0.36
CA ARG A 60 -14.55 7.71 0.87
C ARG A 60 -13.37 6.79 1.13
N ASN A 61 -13.59 5.48 1.03
CA ASN A 61 -12.56 4.48 1.23
C ASN A 61 -11.41 4.61 0.19
N VAL A 62 -11.78 4.90 -1.06
CA VAL A 62 -10.79 5.15 -2.11
C VAL A 62 -9.98 6.42 -1.82
N PHE A 63 -10.60 7.53 -1.43
CA PHE A 63 -9.88 8.74 -1.07
C PHE A 63 -8.96 8.56 0.13
N ALA A 64 -9.36 7.77 1.13
CA ALA A 64 -8.50 7.43 2.25
C ALA A 64 -7.28 6.62 1.80
N LEU A 65 -7.46 5.65 0.91
CA LEU A 65 -6.35 4.88 0.33
C LEU A 65 -5.44 5.73 -0.55
N LEU A 66 -5.98 6.76 -1.22
CA LEU A 66 -5.18 7.70 -1.99
C LEU A 66 -4.37 8.65 -1.12
N ALA A 67 -4.93 9.15 -0.03
CA ALA A 67 -4.18 9.91 0.95
C ALA A 67 -3.03 9.06 1.53
N PHE A 68 -3.25 7.74 1.68
CA PHE A 68 -2.19 6.78 2.01
C PHE A 68 -1.16 6.66 0.88
N ALA A 69 -1.62 6.52 -0.36
CA ALA A 69 -0.76 6.42 -1.54
C ALA A 69 0.06 7.70 -1.80
N ALA A 70 -0.47 8.89 -1.46
CA ALA A 70 0.25 10.16 -1.58
C ALA A 70 1.57 10.14 -0.80
N GLY A 71 1.59 9.52 0.39
CA GLY A 71 2.82 9.29 1.14
C GLY A 71 3.84 8.45 0.38
N PHE A 72 3.41 7.44 -0.38
CA PHE A 72 4.32 6.60 -1.17
C PHE A 72 4.87 7.32 -2.41
N ILE A 73 4.04 8.13 -3.07
CA ILE A 73 4.42 8.87 -4.28
C ILE A 73 5.58 9.83 -4.00
N VAL A 74 5.61 10.47 -2.83
CA VAL A 74 6.64 11.45 -2.47
C VAL A 74 7.92 10.85 -1.87
N ARG A 75 7.94 9.56 -1.49
CA ARG A 75 9.13 8.90 -0.91
C ARG A 75 10.40 9.03 -1.73
N PRO A 76 10.42 8.83 -3.06
CA PRO A 76 11.63 9.01 -3.85
C PRO A 76 12.19 10.44 -3.80
N PHE A 77 11.34 11.44 -3.69
CA PHE A 77 11.78 12.83 -3.50
C PHE A 77 12.44 13.03 -2.14
N GLY A 78 11.86 12.43 -1.08
CA GLY A 78 12.47 12.37 0.24
C GLY A 78 13.84 11.69 0.22
N ALA A 79 13.98 10.58 -0.53
CA ALA A 79 15.24 9.89 -0.71
C ALA A 79 16.32 10.77 -1.37
N LEU A 80 15.96 11.61 -2.35
CA LEU A 80 16.89 12.56 -2.94
C LEU A 80 17.33 13.64 -1.95
N VAL A 81 16.38 14.28 -1.26
CA VAL A 81 16.65 15.37 -0.34
C VAL A 81 17.45 14.87 0.86
N PHE A 82 16.92 13.90 1.59
CA PHE A 82 17.54 13.40 2.82
C PHE A 82 18.73 12.48 2.56
N GLY A 83 18.78 11.78 1.43
CA GLY A 83 19.94 11.02 1.01
C GLY A 83 21.15 11.91 0.79
N ALA A 84 20.96 13.02 0.04
CA ALA A 84 22.01 14.01 -0.17
C ALA A 84 22.44 14.69 1.13
N LEU A 85 21.50 15.09 1.98
CA LEU A 85 21.80 15.67 3.28
C LEU A 85 22.60 14.70 4.17
N GLY A 86 22.26 13.41 4.15
CA GLY A 86 22.95 12.38 4.94
C GLY A 86 24.39 12.13 4.49
N ASP A 87 24.70 12.26 3.19
CA ASP A 87 26.06 12.13 2.67
C ASP A 87 26.89 13.44 2.82
N ILE A 88 26.24 14.61 2.96
CA ILE A 88 26.90 15.93 3.12
C ILE A 88 27.06 16.32 4.58
N VAL A 89 25.95 16.31 5.34
CA VAL A 89 25.89 16.84 6.71
C VAL A 89 26.20 15.77 7.76
N GLY A 90 25.77 14.55 7.48
CA GLY A 90 25.91 13.40 8.38
C GLY A 90 24.61 12.64 8.58
N ARG A 91 24.75 11.35 8.88
CA ARG A 91 23.63 10.41 8.98
C ARG A 91 22.77 10.65 10.21
N LYS A 92 23.41 10.99 11.35
CA LYS A 92 22.72 11.27 12.62
C LYS A 92 21.76 12.45 12.51
N TYR A 93 22.19 13.58 11.94
CA TYR A 93 21.37 14.78 11.84
C TYR A 93 20.20 14.61 10.90
N THR A 94 20.41 13.93 9.78
CA THR A 94 19.35 13.61 8.82
C THR A 94 18.30 12.73 9.49
N PHE A 95 18.70 11.74 10.25
CA PHE A 95 17.80 10.91 11.03
C PHE A 95 16.96 11.70 12.04
N LEU A 96 17.57 12.61 12.77
CA LEU A 96 16.85 13.44 13.75
C LEU A 96 15.77 14.30 13.07
N MET A 97 16.09 14.86 11.90
CA MET A 97 15.15 15.68 11.14
C MET A 97 13.97 14.86 10.65
N THR A 98 14.22 13.70 10.05
CA THR A 98 13.14 12.86 9.47
C THR A 98 12.18 12.38 10.53
N ILE A 99 12.67 11.94 11.70
CA ILE A 99 11.80 11.44 12.77
C ILE A 99 10.91 12.54 13.38
N VAL A 100 11.44 13.75 13.52
CA VAL A 100 10.65 14.88 14.03
C VAL A 100 9.53 15.23 13.04
N ILE A 101 9.84 15.30 11.75
CA ILE A 101 8.84 15.58 10.71
C ILE A 101 7.76 14.49 10.72
N MET A 102 8.16 13.23 10.77
CA MET A 102 7.24 12.09 10.71
C MET A 102 6.33 12.03 11.94
N GLY A 103 6.91 12.01 13.14
CA GLY A 103 6.16 11.89 14.39
C GLY A 103 5.26 13.11 14.66
N ALA A 104 5.75 14.33 14.36
CA ALA A 104 4.92 15.54 14.46
C ALA A 104 3.74 15.48 13.48
N SER A 105 3.96 15.07 12.24
CA SER A 105 2.89 14.92 11.26
C SER A 105 1.84 13.89 11.70
N THR A 106 2.27 12.75 12.26
CA THR A 106 1.35 11.72 12.80
C THR A 106 0.52 12.26 13.96
N PHE A 107 1.16 12.90 14.92
CA PHE A 107 0.48 13.51 16.06
C PHE A 107 -0.57 14.54 15.62
N LEU A 108 -0.22 15.41 14.66
CA LEU A 108 -1.11 16.43 14.10
C LEU A 108 -2.33 15.82 13.40
N VAL A 109 -2.24 14.65 12.78
CA VAL A 109 -3.42 13.93 12.25
C VAL A 109 -4.42 13.63 13.35
N GLY A 110 -3.98 13.24 14.56
CA GLY A 110 -4.86 13.00 15.71
C GLY A 110 -5.60 14.25 16.21
N LEU A 111 -5.00 15.43 16.02
CA LEU A 111 -5.61 16.72 16.40
C LEU A 111 -6.51 17.31 15.30
N LEU A 112 -6.42 16.78 14.07
CA LEU A 112 -7.08 17.40 12.93
C LEU A 112 -8.61 17.30 13.06
N PRO A 113 -9.36 18.42 12.95
CA PRO A 113 -10.81 18.40 12.89
C PRO A 113 -11.32 17.66 11.66
N ASN A 114 -12.49 17.06 11.74
CA ASN A 114 -13.15 16.34 10.67
C ASN A 114 -13.79 17.29 9.63
N TYR A 115 -14.37 16.69 8.58
CA TYR A 115 -14.92 17.44 7.45
C TYR A 115 -16.05 18.40 7.85
N TYR A 116 -16.98 17.98 8.72
CA TYR A 116 -18.09 18.84 9.13
C TYR A 116 -17.63 20.06 9.95
N ALA A 117 -16.45 20.02 10.58
CA ALA A 117 -15.90 21.15 11.34
C ALA A 117 -15.11 22.14 10.46
N TRP A 118 -14.29 21.63 9.50
CA TRP A 118 -13.39 22.46 8.69
C TRP A 118 -13.65 22.32 7.17
N GLY A 119 -14.69 21.62 6.74
CA GLY A 119 -14.99 21.42 5.33
C GLY A 119 -13.81 20.82 4.57
N ALA A 120 -13.60 21.29 3.34
CA ALA A 120 -12.54 20.79 2.45
C ALA A 120 -11.10 21.03 2.98
N ALA A 121 -10.89 21.92 3.94
CA ALA A 121 -9.58 22.15 4.53
C ALA A 121 -9.06 20.91 5.29
N ALA A 122 -9.94 20.16 5.94
CA ALA A 122 -9.58 18.98 6.70
C ALA A 122 -8.89 17.89 5.84
N PRO A 123 -9.47 17.38 4.75
CA PRO A 123 -8.80 16.41 3.89
C PRO A 123 -7.55 16.96 3.19
N ILE A 124 -7.52 18.24 2.82
CA ILE A 124 -6.34 18.85 2.20
C ILE A 124 -5.15 18.84 3.17
N ILE A 125 -5.35 19.25 4.42
CA ILE A 125 -4.30 19.25 5.44
C ILE A 125 -3.88 17.81 5.76
N LEU A 126 -4.84 16.88 5.83
CA LEU A 126 -4.55 15.46 6.00
C LEU A 126 -3.59 14.94 4.91
N ILE A 127 -3.86 15.24 3.63
CA ILE A 127 -3.02 14.83 2.51
C ILE A 127 -1.62 15.45 2.62
N ILE A 128 -1.53 16.73 2.97
CA ILE A 128 -0.24 17.43 3.18
C ILE A 128 0.57 16.75 4.30
N LEU A 129 -0.07 16.44 5.44
CA LEU A 129 0.60 15.72 6.53
C LEU A 129 1.07 14.33 6.09
N ARG A 130 0.30 13.61 5.27
CA ARG A 130 0.70 12.32 4.69
C ARG A 130 1.87 12.45 3.72
N MET A 131 1.89 13.49 2.91
CA MET A 131 3.05 13.78 2.04
C MET A 131 4.31 14.10 2.86
N LEU A 132 4.20 14.88 3.94
CA LEU A 132 5.32 15.14 4.85
C LEU A 132 5.86 13.87 5.51
N GLN A 133 4.98 12.98 5.97
CA GLN A 133 5.37 11.67 6.49
C GLN A 133 6.08 10.83 5.43
N GLY A 134 5.55 10.76 4.21
CA GLY A 134 6.16 10.03 3.11
C GLY A 134 7.53 10.60 2.73
N LEU A 135 7.66 11.93 2.69
CA LEU A 135 8.93 12.61 2.43
C LEU A 135 9.99 12.25 3.49
N ALA A 136 9.63 12.32 4.77
CA ALA A 136 10.51 11.96 5.88
C ALA A 136 10.96 10.49 5.80
N LEU A 137 10.02 9.57 5.59
CA LEU A 137 10.30 8.14 5.47
C LEU A 137 11.24 7.83 4.29
N GLY A 138 11.19 8.66 3.22
CA GLY A 138 12.11 8.56 2.08
C GLY A 138 13.58 8.77 2.45
N GLY A 139 13.87 9.50 3.53
CA GLY A 139 15.24 9.70 4.03
C GLY A 139 15.71 8.65 5.01
N GLU A 140 14.79 7.94 5.65
CA GLU A 140 15.13 7.21 6.87
C GLU A 140 15.76 5.84 6.64
N TYR A 141 15.12 5.00 5.83
CA TYR A 141 15.56 3.62 5.65
C TYR A 141 17.02 3.51 5.19
N GLY A 142 17.42 4.33 4.22
CA GLY A 142 18.80 4.35 3.73
C GLY A 142 19.80 4.64 4.84
N GLY A 143 19.49 5.62 5.67
CA GLY A 143 20.32 5.97 6.82
C GLY A 143 20.44 4.85 7.85
N ALA A 144 19.31 4.22 8.25
CA ALA A 144 19.30 3.10 9.20
C ALA A 144 20.11 1.91 8.67
N ALA A 145 19.86 1.52 7.41
CA ALA A 145 20.56 0.40 6.78
C ALA A 145 22.07 0.63 6.70
N VAL A 146 22.50 1.81 6.25
CA VAL A 146 23.92 2.18 6.18
C VAL A 146 24.53 2.24 7.57
N TYR A 147 23.85 2.89 8.51
CA TYR A 147 24.36 3.06 9.88
C TYR A 147 24.63 1.70 10.55
N VAL A 148 23.69 0.77 10.50
CA VAL A 148 23.86 -0.56 11.10
C VAL A 148 24.89 -1.39 10.34
N ALA A 149 24.88 -1.37 9.00
CA ALA A 149 25.81 -2.14 8.21
C ALA A 149 27.28 -1.70 8.39
N GLU A 150 27.52 -0.40 8.64
CA GLU A 150 28.85 0.15 8.90
C GLU A 150 29.39 -0.15 10.31
N HIS A 151 28.49 -0.41 11.27
CA HIS A 151 28.87 -0.88 12.61
C HIS A 151 28.94 -2.41 12.73
N ALA A 152 28.31 -3.14 11.82
CA ALA A 152 28.27 -4.60 11.85
C ALA A 152 29.59 -5.23 11.41
N PRO A 153 30.00 -6.38 12.04
CA PRO A 153 31.12 -7.17 11.56
C PRO A 153 30.94 -7.59 10.11
N ALA A 154 32.01 -7.61 9.33
CA ALA A 154 31.98 -7.86 7.89
C ALA A 154 31.22 -9.15 7.47
N ASN A 155 31.36 -10.21 8.26
CA ASN A 155 30.74 -11.52 7.99
C ASN A 155 29.38 -11.73 8.66
N GLN A 156 28.79 -10.70 9.27
CA GLN A 156 27.50 -10.76 9.98
C GLN A 156 26.59 -9.57 9.63
N ARG A 157 26.85 -8.89 8.52
CA ARG A 157 26.05 -7.73 8.09
C ARG A 157 24.59 -8.10 7.83
N GLY A 158 24.33 -9.24 7.17
CA GLY A 158 22.97 -9.71 6.93
C GLY A 158 22.24 -9.99 8.23
N TYR A 159 22.88 -10.62 9.20
CA TYR A 159 22.32 -10.86 10.51
C TYR A 159 21.94 -9.55 11.22
N PHE A 160 22.86 -8.60 11.31
CA PHE A 160 22.60 -7.36 12.07
C PHE A 160 21.66 -6.39 11.35
N THR A 161 21.73 -6.27 10.02
CA THR A 161 20.79 -5.44 9.27
C THR A 161 19.38 -6.01 9.25
N SER A 162 19.21 -7.34 9.44
CA SER A 162 17.90 -7.96 9.53
C SER A 162 17.10 -7.51 10.75
N PHE A 163 17.73 -7.03 11.81
CA PHE A 163 17.02 -6.43 12.95
C PHE A 163 16.27 -5.16 12.54
N ILE A 164 16.80 -4.35 11.60
CA ILE A 164 16.07 -3.21 11.07
C ILE A 164 14.85 -3.72 10.28
N GLN A 165 14.99 -4.81 9.54
CA GLN A 165 13.88 -5.34 8.74
C GLN A 165 12.74 -5.89 9.60
N THR A 166 13.04 -6.42 10.80
CA THR A 166 11.99 -6.83 11.75
C THR A 166 11.17 -5.65 12.23
N THR A 167 11.73 -4.44 12.24
CA THR A 167 11.07 -3.27 12.81
C THR A 167 9.82 -2.86 12.03
N ALA A 168 9.81 -3.04 10.72
CA ALA A 168 8.64 -2.77 9.91
C ALA A 168 7.44 -3.64 10.34
N THR A 169 7.67 -4.94 10.48
CA THR A 169 6.66 -5.89 10.92
C THR A 169 6.25 -5.67 12.37
N LEU A 170 7.21 -5.39 13.26
CA LEU A 170 6.93 -5.08 14.66
C LEU A 170 6.19 -3.74 14.82
N GLY A 171 6.45 -2.76 13.97
CA GLY A 171 5.71 -1.50 13.92
C GLY A 171 4.24 -1.70 13.54
N LEU A 172 3.97 -2.54 12.52
CA LEU A 172 2.61 -2.93 12.17
C LEU A 172 1.93 -3.67 13.32
N LEU A 173 2.58 -4.66 13.90
CA LEU A 173 2.05 -5.41 15.05
C LEU A 173 1.73 -4.47 16.22
N LEU A 174 2.63 -3.54 16.56
CA LEU A 174 2.41 -2.56 17.62
C LEU A 174 1.21 -1.67 17.31
N SER A 175 1.07 -1.21 16.07
CA SER A 175 -0.07 -0.39 15.66
C SER A 175 -1.40 -1.15 15.80
N LEU A 176 -1.44 -2.41 15.39
CA LEU A 176 -2.62 -3.27 15.53
C LEU A 176 -2.97 -3.51 17.00
N ILE A 177 -1.99 -3.82 17.85
CA ILE A 177 -2.20 -4.02 19.29
C ILE A 177 -2.77 -2.76 19.95
N VAL A 178 -2.21 -1.59 19.65
CA VAL A 178 -2.69 -0.32 20.19
C VAL A 178 -4.11 -0.02 19.71
N ILE A 179 -4.39 -0.16 18.41
CA ILE A 179 -5.72 0.04 17.83
C ILE A 179 -6.73 -0.90 18.50
N LEU A 180 -6.46 -2.19 18.55
CA LEU A 180 -7.37 -3.19 19.13
C LEU A 180 -7.63 -2.94 20.63
N SER A 181 -6.58 -2.59 21.38
CA SER A 181 -6.69 -2.28 22.82
C SER A 181 -7.55 -1.04 23.07
N VAL A 182 -7.28 0.04 22.32
CA VAL A 182 -8.03 1.29 22.43
C VAL A 182 -9.48 1.09 21.96
N GLN A 183 -9.69 0.39 20.85
CA GLN A 183 -11.02 0.08 20.32
C GLN A 183 -11.85 -0.76 21.33
N GLY A 184 -11.23 -1.79 21.90
CA GLY A 184 -11.89 -2.64 22.90
C GLY A 184 -12.27 -1.86 24.16
N TYR A 185 -11.36 -1.01 24.66
CA TYR A 185 -11.63 -0.17 25.83
C TYR A 185 -12.73 0.87 25.57
N ILE A 186 -12.62 1.61 24.45
CA ILE A 186 -13.55 2.69 24.12
C ILE A 186 -14.96 2.14 23.85
N ASN A 187 -15.08 1.08 23.02
CA ASN A 187 -16.38 0.54 22.66
C ASN A 187 -17.09 -0.16 23.84
N LYS A 188 -16.33 -0.58 24.86
CA LYS A 188 -16.91 -1.16 26.09
C LYS A 188 -17.42 -0.10 27.06
N ASN A 189 -16.77 1.06 27.12
CA ASN A 189 -17.02 2.06 28.18
C ASN A 189 -17.78 3.32 27.71
N PHE A 190 -17.98 3.46 26.38
CA PHE A 190 -18.62 4.64 25.80
C PHE A 190 -19.73 4.22 24.84
N ASP A 191 -20.84 4.95 24.86
CA ASP A 191 -22.00 4.71 24.01
C ASP A 191 -21.70 5.01 22.54
N GLN A 192 -22.48 4.38 21.67
CA GLN A 192 -22.45 4.67 20.24
C GLN A 192 -22.84 6.13 19.98
N GLN A 193 -22.28 6.70 18.90
CA GLN A 193 -22.50 8.09 18.50
C GLN A 193 -23.24 8.13 17.16
N PRO A 194 -24.09 9.15 16.92
CA PRO A 194 -24.73 9.29 15.62
C PRO A 194 -23.72 9.58 14.50
N VAL A 195 -23.95 9.00 13.32
CA VAL A 195 -23.19 9.34 12.11
C VAL A 195 -23.63 10.70 11.62
N MET A 196 -22.67 11.62 11.47
CA MET A 196 -22.94 12.97 10.99
C MET A 196 -22.69 13.09 9.47
N ASP A 197 -23.51 13.87 8.80
CA ASP A 197 -23.31 14.27 7.42
C ASP A 197 -22.25 15.40 7.28
N ALA A 198 -22.05 15.90 6.05
CA ALA A 198 -21.10 16.98 5.77
C ALA A 198 -21.51 18.33 6.41
N LEU A 199 -22.75 18.49 6.83
CA LEU A 199 -23.28 19.71 7.47
C LEU A 199 -23.37 19.56 8.99
N GLY A 200 -22.98 18.39 9.55
CA GLY A 200 -23.05 18.11 10.98
C GLY A 200 -24.43 17.68 11.47
N ALA A 201 -25.36 17.30 10.57
CA ALA A 201 -26.63 16.73 10.91
C ALA A 201 -26.54 15.20 11.01
N ALA A 202 -27.31 14.58 11.91
CA ALA A 202 -27.35 13.12 12.02
C ALA A 202 -27.98 12.49 10.77
N ILE A 203 -27.31 11.50 10.20
CA ILE A 203 -27.85 10.71 9.09
C ILE A 203 -28.90 9.77 9.66
N LEU A 204 -30.09 9.78 9.04
CA LEU A 204 -31.23 8.95 9.47
C LEU A 204 -31.32 7.67 8.62
N ASN A 205 -31.70 6.59 9.27
CA ASN A 205 -32.14 5.36 8.61
C ASN A 205 -33.51 5.56 7.95
N ALA A 206 -33.98 4.60 7.17
CA ALA A 206 -35.29 4.64 6.52
C ALA A 206 -36.47 4.71 7.50
N ASP A 207 -36.29 4.29 8.74
CA ASP A 207 -37.26 4.34 9.83
C ASP A 207 -37.23 5.65 10.65
N GLY A 208 -36.38 6.62 10.25
CA GLY A 208 -36.21 7.90 10.90
C GLY A 208 -35.31 7.88 12.14
N THR A 209 -34.72 6.74 12.50
CA THR A 209 -33.75 6.64 13.61
C THR A 209 -32.37 7.11 13.15
N PRO A 210 -31.54 7.71 14.02
CA PRO A 210 -30.17 8.04 13.68
C PRO A 210 -29.35 6.79 13.36
N GLN A 211 -28.58 6.86 12.27
CA GLN A 211 -27.54 5.86 12.00
C GLN A 211 -26.44 5.98 13.04
N MET A 212 -26.08 4.88 13.71
CA MET A 212 -25.13 4.89 14.82
C MET A 212 -23.77 4.32 14.39
N MET A 213 -22.68 4.86 14.96
CA MET A 213 -21.33 4.33 14.85
C MET A 213 -20.73 4.09 16.24
N THR A 214 -19.73 3.23 16.33
CA THR A 214 -19.03 2.99 17.61
C THR A 214 -18.31 4.26 18.08
N ALA A 215 -18.16 4.44 19.39
CA ALA A 215 -17.42 5.57 19.96
C ALA A 215 -15.97 5.62 19.49
N PHE A 216 -15.35 4.46 19.24
CA PHE A 216 -14.03 4.42 18.62
C PHE A 216 -14.01 5.06 17.22
N ASN A 217 -14.96 4.72 16.36
CA ASN A 217 -15.05 5.29 15.02
C ASN A 217 -15.41 6.78 15.04
N ALA A 218 -16.17 7.26 16.02
CA ALA A 218 -16.54 8.66 16.15
C ALA A 218 -15.36 9.55 16.56
N TRP A 219 -14.62 9.15 17.60
CA TRP A 219 -13.54 9.97 18.17
C TRP A 219 -12.35 9.18 18.69
N GLY A 220 -12.54 7.93 19.17
CA GLY A 220 -11.50 7.13 19.80
C GLY A 220 -10.33 6.78 18.91
N TRP A 221 -10.50 6.80 17.61
CA TRP A 221 -9.45 6.59 16.60
C TRP A 221 -8.31 7.61 16.69
N ARG A 222 -8.56 8.79 17.31
CA ARG A 222 -7.54 9.81 17.53
C ARG A 222 -6.48 9.41 18.55
N ILE A 223 -6.85 8.59 19.52
CA ILE A 223 -5.97 8.21 20.64
C ILE A 223 -4.70 7.52 20.17
N PRO A 224 -4.71 6.53 19.25
CA PRO A 224 -3.49 5.96 18.71
C PRO A 224 -2.58 6.99 18.03
N PHE A 225 -3.13 7.98 17.31
CA PHE A 225 -2.34 9.05 16.68
C PHE A 225 -1.76 10.01 17.72
N LEU A 226 -2.54 10.42 18.72
CA LEU A 226 -2.05 11.27 19.82
C LEU A 226 -0.99 10.56 20.66
N GLY A 227 -1.13 9.25 20.84
CA GLY A 227 -0.14 8.42 21.54
C GLY A 227 1.23 8.37 20.85
N SER A 228 1.31 8.66 19.55
CA SER A 228 2.57 8.71 18.80
C SER A 228 3.56 9.75 19.33
N ILE A 229 3.09 10.79 20.02
CA ILE A 229 3.97 11.78 20.65
C ILE A 229 4.91 11.14 21.67
N VAL A 230 4.44 10.16 22.43
CA VAL A 230 5.26 9.44 23.42
C VAL A 230 6.34 8.64 22.69
N LEU A 231 5.97 7.96 21.59
CA LEU A 231 6.91 7.18 20.78
C LEU A 231 7.94 8.09 20.11
N LEU A 232 7.51 9.26 19.61
CA LEU A 232 8.41 10.28 19.05
C LEU A 232 9.43 10.73 20.09
N LEU A 233 9.00 11.07 21.31
CA LEU A 233 9.91 11.54 22.38
C LEU A 233 10.92 10.47 22.78
N ILE A 234 10.49 9.21 22.89
CA ILE A 234 11.37 8.07 23.19
C ILE A 234 12.38 7.88 22.05
N SER A 235 11.93 7.88 20.80
CA SER A 235 12.81 7.71 19.64
C SER A 235 13.80 8.86 19.50
N LEU A 236 13.35 10.10 19.71
CA LEU A 236 14.21 11.28 19.72
C LEU A 236 15.29 11.17 20.82
N TYR A 237 14.89 10.80 22.04
CA TYR A 237 15.84 10.59 23.14
C TYR A 237 16.90 9.54 22.79
N ILE A 238 16.49 8.38 22.26
CA ILE A 238 17.41 7.32 21.85
C ILE A 238 18.41 7.84 20.81
N ARG A 239 17.93 8.57 19.79
CA ARG A 239 18.78 9.05 18.69
C ARG A 239 19.72 10.19 19.07
N LEU A 240 19.34 11.03 20.03
CA LEU A 240 20.24 12.05 20.58
C LEU A 240 21.48 11.43 21.25
N GLN A 241 21.35 10.23 21.84
CA GLN A 241 22.45 9.49 22.46
C GLN A 241 23.36 8.76 21.45
N MET A 242 22.94 8.64 20.17
CA MET A 242 23.75 7.96 19.17
C MET A 242 24.90 8.84 18.68
N ASN A 243 26.04 8.22 18.38
CA ASN A 243 27.17 8.86 17.74
C ASN A 243 27.04 8.85 16.22
N GLU A 244 27.76 9.73 15.51
CA GLU A 244 27.86 9.68 14.05
C GLU A 244 28.61 8.41 13.61
N SER A 245 28.30 7.88 12.39
CA SER A 245 28.89 6.64 11.91
C SER A 245 30.42 6.75 11.80
N PRO A 246 31.17 5.69 12.17
CA PRO A 246 32.63 5.69 12.11
C PRO A 246 33.15 5.96 10.69
N ALA A 247 32.48 5.42 9.67
CA ALA A 247 32.85 5.62 8.27
C ALA A 247 32.69 7.08 7.85
N PHE A 248 31.56 7.72 8.20
CA PHE A 248 31.33 9.12 7.86
C PHE A 248 32.31 10.06 8.61
N ARG A 249 32.58 9.78 9.87
CA ARG A 249 33.56 10.55 10.66
C ARG A 249 34.93 10.50 10.02
N LYS A 250 35.41 9.31 9.63
CA LYS A 250 36.66 9.11 8.95
C LYS A 250 36.73 9.87 7.63
N MET A 251 35.69 9.74 6.78
CA MET A 251 35.62 10.48 5.50
C MET A 251 35.66 12.00 5.71
N LYS A 252 35.02 12.51 6.76
CA LYS A 252 35.03 13.94 7.10
C LYS A 252 36.41 14.41 7.55
N GLU A 253 37.12 13.61 8.36
CA GLU A 253 38.48 13.88 8.79
C GLU A 253 39.47 13.86 7.62
N GLU A 254 39.29 12.93 6.66
CA GLU A 254 40.12 12.80 5.46
C GLU A 254 39.73 13.78 4.34
N GLY A 255 38.66 14.56 4.48
CA GLY A 255 38.16 15.47 3.44
C GLY A 255 37.61 14.75 2.18
N SER A 256 37.28 13.45 2.29
CA SER A 256 36.87 12.59 1.17
C SER A 256 35.33 12.52 0.99
N THR A 257 34.59 13.34 1.71
CA THR A 257 33.10 13.43 1.58
C THR A 257 32.70 13.96 0.20
N SER A 258 31.61 13.43 -0.38
CA SER A 258 31.09 13.95 -1.65
C SER A 258 30.52 15.36 -1.48
N LYS A 259 30.85 16.25 -2.42
CA LYS A 259 30.25 17.60 -2.52
C LYS A 259 28.96 17.60 -3.34
N ALA A 260 28.73 16.58 -4.16
CA ALA A 260 27.57 16.46 -5.04
C ALA A 260 27.10 15.00 -5.15
N PRO A 261 26.64 14.40 -4.02
CA PRO A 261 26.37 12.94 -3.96
C PRO A 261 25.32 12.47 -4.98
N LEU A 262 24.31 13.29 -5.28
CA LEU A 262 23.32 12.94 -6.29
C LEU A 262 23.92 12.90 -7.70
N THR A 263 24.80 13.83 -8.04
CA THR A 263 25.47 13.84 -9.34
C THR A 263 26.44 12.66 -9.48
N GLU A 264 27.11 12.31 -8.41
CA GLU A 264 28.00 11.15 -8.38
C GLU A 264 27.26 9.81 -8.45
N ALA A 265 26.08 9.73 -7.82
CA ALA A 265 25.26 8.52 -7.79
C ALA A 265 24.46 8.29 -9.08
N PHE A 266 23.95 9.37 -9.70
CA PHE A 266 22.94 9.30 -10.76
C PHE A 266 23.31 10.11 -12.01
N GLY A 267 24.50 10.68 -12.09
CA GLY A 267 24.88 11.58 -13.17
C GLY A 267 24.33 13.00 -13.01
N PRO A 268 24.49 13.89 -14.02
CA PRO A 268 24.12 15.29 -13.93
C PRO A 268 22.70 15.51 -13.41
N GLY A 269 22.54 16.32 -12.35
CA GLY A 269 21.31 16.44 -11.54
C GLY A 269 20.01 16.78 -12.28
N ARG A 270 20.10 17.40 -13.48
CA ARG A 270 18.92 17.60 -14.36
C ARG A 270 18.25 16.29 -14.77
N ASN A 271 18.98 15.20 -14.78
CA ASN A 271 18.53 13.93 -15.31
C ASN A 271 17.77 13.09 -14.24
N ALA A 272 18.19 13.14 -12.97
CA ALA A 272 17.48 12.48 -11.90
C ALA A 272 16.08 13.10 -11.67
N LEU A 273 15.94 14.41 -11.88
CA LEU A 273 14.66 15.12 -11.79
C LEU A 273 13.69 14.67 -12.89
N VAL A 274 14.17 14.43 -14.12
CA VAL A 274 13.33 13.95 -15.22
C VAL A 274 12.75 12.57 -14.92
N LEU A 275 13.54 11.66 -14.32
CA LEU A 275 13.08 10.32 -13.92
C LEU A 275 11.97 10.34 -12.85
N LEU A 276 11.91 11.38 -12.03
CA LEU A 276 10.92 11.50 -10.97
C LEU A 276 9.70 12.34 -11.37
N VAL A 277 9.93 13.44 -12.09
CA VAL A 277 8.85 14.37 -12.47
C VAL A 277 7.96 13.77 -13.55
N ALA A 278 8.52 13.07 -14.52
CA ALA A 278 7.74 12.58 -15.64
C ALA A 278 6.73 11.46 -15.27
N PRO A 279 7.04 10.45 -14.40
CA PRO A 279 6.01 9.53 -13.91
C PRO A 279 4.91 10.22 -13.12
N VAL A 280 5.25 11.22 -12.30
CA VAL A 280 4.26 11.99 -11.53
C VAL A 280 3.36 12.78 -12.47
N LEU A 281 3.91 13.42 -13.50
CA LEU A 281 3.13 14.12 -14.51
C LEU A 281 2.25 13.16 -15.32
N LEU A 282 2.74 11.98 -15.70
CA LEU A 282 1.93 10.97 -16.39
C LEU A 282 0.77 10.49 -15.53
N VAL A 283 1.02 10.21 -14.24
CA VAL A 283 -0.04 9.83 -13.30
C VAL A 283 -1.04 10.99 -13.13
N ALA A 284 -0.56 12.23 -12.97
CA ALA A 284 -1.41 13.40 -12.84
C ALA A 284 -2.29 13.61 -14.09
N LEU A 285 -1.72 13.48 -15.29
CA LEU A 285 -2.45 13.59 -16.56
C LEU A 285 -3.46 12.45 -16.74
N ALA A 286 -3.12 11.23 -16.33
CA ALA A 286 -4.05 10.10 -16.35
C ALA A 286 -5.21 10.31 -15.37
N VAL A 287 -4.93 10.78 -14.16
CA VAL A 287 -5.91 11.06 -13.11
C VAL A 287 -6.86 12.20 -13.51
N THR A 288 -6.37 13.23 -14.20
CA THR A 288 -7.20 14.36 -14.66
C THR A 288 -8.02 14.05 -15.91
N GLY A 289 -7.94 12.83 -16.46
CA GLY A 289 -8.65 12.43 -17.68
C GLY A 289 -8.10 13.06 -18.97
N ASN A 290 -7.01 13.82 -18.89
CA ASN A 290 -6.39 14.44 -20.07
C ASN A 290 -5.54 13.45 -20.88
N LEU A 291 -5.33 12.25 -20.38
CA LEU A 291 -4.61 11.17 -21.03
C LEU A 291 -5.51 9.93 -21.06
N THR A 292 -6.36 9.84 -22.07
CA THR A 292 -7.26 8.68 -22.27
C THR A 292 -6.88 7.93 -23.54
N GLY A 293 -7.08 6.60 -23.52
CA GLY A 293 -6.96 5.74 -24.67
C GLY A 293 -5.56 5.22 -25.00
N THR A 294 -5.41 4.70 -26.19
CA THR A 294 -4.19 4.05 -26.70
C THR A 294 -2.97 4.97 -26.73
N LEU A 295 -3.16 6.27 -26.97
CA LEU A 295 -2.08 7.27 -26.99
C LEU A 295 -1.42 7.40 -25.60
N ALA A 296 -2.19 7.42 -24.52
CA ALA A 296 -1.69 7.45 -23.17
C ALA A 296 -0.78 6.24 -22.86
N SER A 297 -1.23 5.06 -23.31
CA SER A 297 -0.46 3.82 -23.14
C SER A 297 0.87 3.86 -23.90
N TYR A 298 0.89 4.35 -25.14
CA TYR A 298 2.11 4.48 -25.92
C TYR A 298 3.09 5.50 -25.32
N ILE A 299 2.59 6.65 -24.85
CA ILE A 299 3.41 7.66 -24.18
C ILE A 299 3.99 7.07 -22.89
N GLY A 300 3.19 6.35 -22.09
CA GLY A 300 3.66 5.68 -20.88
C GLY A 300 4.74 4.65 -21.15
N ILE A 301 4.56 3.79 -22.15
CA ILE A 301 5.55 2.78 -22.56
C ILE A 301 6.84 3.45 -23.05
N ALA A 302 6.73 4.47 -23.91
CA ALA A 302 7.90 5.21 -24.42
C ALA A 302 8.67 5.86 -23.27
N PHE A 303 7.96 6.46 -22.31
CA PHE A 303 8.58 7.08 -21.15
C PHE A 303 9.32 6.05 -20.27
N VAL A 304 8.70 4.89 -19.97
CA VAL A 304 9.36 3.80 -19.22
C VAL A 304 10.61 3.33 -19.98
N ALA A 305 10.51 3.11 -21.29
CA ALA A 305 11.64 2.69 -22.11
C ALA A 305 12.80 3.71 -22.07
N ILE A 306 12.49 5.00 -22.25
CA ILE A 306 13.48 6.09 -22.18
C ILE A 306 14.11 6.14 -20.78
N SER A 307 13.34 6.00 -19.73
CA SER A 307 13.84 6.01 -18.34
C SER A 307 14.78 4.84 -18.06
N VAL A 308 14.46 3.64 -18.58
CA VAL A 308 15.31 2.44 -18.43
C VAL A 308 16.62 2.61 -19.23
N ILE A 309 16.55 3.07 -20.48
CA ILE A 309 17.74 3.31 -21.31
C ILE A 309 18.63 4.36 -20.64
N TRP A 310 18.05 5.46 -20.21
CA TRP A 310 18.79 6.52 -19.55
C TRP A 310 19.42 6.03 -18.23
N GLY A 311 18.68 5.29 -17.39
CA GLY A 311 19.19 4.70 -16.15
C GLY A 311 20.34 3.72 -16.42
N TRP A 312 20.25 2.93 -17.50
CA TRP A 312 21.32 2.03 -17.91
C TRP A 312 22.62 2.77 -18.30
N MET A 313 22.50 3.92 -18.95
CA MET A 313 23.64 4.73 -19.38
C MET A 313 24.28 5.53 -18.23
N ASN A 314 23.48 6.05 -17.29
CA ASN A 314 23.94 7.03 -16.30
C ASN A 314 23.93 6.52 -14.85
N ALA A 315 23.08 5.55 -14.51
CA ALA A 315 22.85 5.08 -13.16
C ALA A 315 22.69 3.54 -13.10
N LYS A 316 23.53 2.82 -13.82
CA LYS A 316 23.41 1.36 -14.03
C LYS A 316 23.27 0.57 -12.73
N ILE A 317 24.07 0.89 -11.70
CA ILE A 317 24.01 0.19 -10.40
C ILE A 317 22.65 0.41 -9.72
N ALA A 318 22.14 1.65 -9.74
CA ALA A 318 20.85 1.98 -9.17
C ALA A 318 19.69 1.30 -9.93
N LEU A 319 19.77 1.25 -11.26
CA LEU A 319 18.78 0.55 -12.09
C LEU A 319 18.77 -0.95 -11.83
N ILE A 320 19.94 -1.59 -11.73
CA ILE A 320 20.07 -3.00 -11.40
C ILE A 320 19.57 -3.28 -9.98
N ALA A 321 19.89 -2.41 -9.01
CA ALA A 321 19.38 -2.52 -7.66
C ALA A 321 17.85 -2.40 -7.62
N LEU A 322 17.28 -1.45 -8.38
CA LEU A 322 15.82 -1.28 -8.46
C LEU A 322 15.13 -2.49 -9.09
N LEU A 323 15.46 -2.82 -10.32
CA LEU A 323 14.72 -3.82 -11.10
C LEU A 323 15.13 -5.25 -10.76
N GLY A 324 16.40 -5.50 -10.44
CA GLY A 324 16.96 -6.82 -10.15
C GLY A 324 16.87 -7.26 -8.69
N LEU A 325 16.42 -6.37 -7.78
CA LEU A 325 16.30 -6.67 -6.35
C LEU A 325 15.04 -6.05 -5.73
N VAL A 326 14.96 -4.70 -5.69
CA VAL A 326 14.00 -3.99 -4.85
C VAL A 326 12.57 -4.07 -5.38
N ALA A 327 12.36 -4.02 -6.69
CA ALA A 327 11.01 -4.08 -7.26
C ALA A 327 10.30 -5.39 -6.88
N GLY A 328 10.96 -6.54 -7.06
CA GLY A 328 10.42 -7.84 -6.65
C GLY A 328 10.28 -7.96 -5.14
N GLN A 329 11.29 -7.53 -4.37
CA GLN A 329 11.19 -7.48 -2.92
C GLN A 329 9.98 -6.67 -2.46
N ALA A 330 9.76 -5.50 -3.05
CA ALA A 330 8.67 -4.61 -2.67
C ALA A 330 7.30 -5.24 -2.94
N VAL A 331 7.06 -5.76 -4.14
CA VAL A 331 5.75 -6.37 -4.44
C VAL A 331 5.47 -7.61 -3.59
N VAL A 332 6.49 -8.41 -3.26
CA VAL A 332 6.32 -9.56 -2.36
C VAL A 332 5.99 -9.09 -0.94
N TRP A 333 6.68 -8.04 -0.45
CA TRP A 333 6.46 -7.49 0.87
C TRP A 333 5.03 -6.92 1.01
N TYR A 334 4.59 -6.10 0.05
CA TYR A 334 3.24 -5.52 0.07
C TYR A 334 2.15 -6.57 -0.13
N SER A 335 2.40 -7.63 -0.92
CA SER A 335 1.46 -8.73 -1.09
C SER A 335 1.23 -9.52 0.20
N GLY A 336 2.31 -9.83 0.92
CA GLY A 336 2.23 -10.68 2.13
C GLY A 336 1.70 -9.97 3.37
N GLN A 337 1.75 -8.64 3.43
CA GLN A 337 1.28 -7.88 4.58
C GLN A 337 0.01 -7.08 4.27
N PHE A 338 0.10 -6.06 3.42
CA PHE A 338 -1.02 -5.16 3.16
C PHE A 338 -2.08 -5.73 2.24
N TYR A 339 -1.66 -6.28 1.11
CA TYR A 339 -2.64 -6.81 0.17
C TYR A 339 -3.38 -8.00 0.77
N ALA A 340 -2.71 -8.87 1.52
CA ALA A 340 -3.35 -9.96 2.24
C ALA A 340 -4.40 -9.46 3.24
N LEU A 341 -4.11 -8.40 4.01
CA LEU A 341 -5.07 -7.77 4.91
C LEU A 341 -6.27 -7.18 4.16
N PHE A 342 -5.99 -6.39 3.11
CA PHE A 342 -7.06 -5.78 2.31
C PHE A 342 -7.87 -6.83 1.54
N PHE A 343 -7.25 -7.90 1.10
CA PHE A 343 -7.92 -9.01 0.44
C PHE A 343 -8.88 -9.74 1.39
N LEU A 344 -8.45 -10.00 2.64
CA LEU A 344 -9.32 -10.55 3.68
C LEU A 344 -10.54 -9.66 3.93
N GLN A 345 -10.35 -8.34 4.05
CA GLN A 345 -11.43 -7.41 4.37
C GLN A 345 -12.33 -7.10 3.17
N ASN A 346 -11.75 -6.78 2.02
CA ASN A 346 -12.52 -6.25 0.88
C ASN A 346 -13.01 -7.34 -0.08
N VAL A 347 -12.27 -8.42 -0.25
CA VAL A 347 -12.64 -9.52 -1.16
C VAL A 347 -13.32 -10.66 -0.41
N ILE A 348 -12.68 -11.18 0.62
CA ILE A 348 -13.20 -12.33 1.39
C ILE A 348 -14.32 -11.92 2.35
N LYS A 349 -14.43 -10.61 2.67
CA LYS A 349 -15.45 -10.04 3.58
C LYS A 349 -15.28 -10.47 5.04
N VAL A 350 -14.06 -10.78 5.46
CA VAL A 350 -13.73 -10.96 6.87
C VAL A 350 -13.84 -9.58 7.57
N ASP A 351 -14.46 -9.52 8.71
CA ASP A 351 -14.55 -8.26 9.46
C ASP A 351 -13.16 -7.73 9.88
N SER A 352 -13.08 -6.43 10.07
CA SER A 352 -11.79 -5.74 10.28
C SER A 352 -11.06 -6.23 11.53
N PHE A 353 -11.80 -6.54 12.61
CA PHE A 353 -11.20 -7.04 13.85
C PHE A 353 -10.57 -8.41 13.63
N SER A 354 -11.32 -9.35 13.08
CA SER A 354 -10.88 -10.72 12.80
C SER A 354 -9.69 -10.74 11.84
N ALA A 355 -9.73 -9.96 10.74
CA ALA A 355 -8.63 -9.85 9.79
C ALA A 355 -7.35 -9.33 10.46
N ASN A 356 -7.45 -8.31 11.31
CA ASN A 356 -6.32 -7.77 12.06
C ASN A 356 -5.75 -8.78 13.06
N VAL A 357 -6.60 -9.56 13.74
CA VAL A 357 -6.15 -10.64 14.63
C VAL A 357 -5.37 -11.71 13.88
N PHE A 358 -5.87 -12.19 12.74
CA PHE A 358 -5.19 -13.23 11.96
C PHE A 358 -3.84 -12.74 11.40
N VAL A 359 -3.80 -11.50 10.91
CA VAL A 359 -2.55 -10.88 10.45
C VAL A 359 -1.59 -10.67 11.62
N ALA A 360 -2.03 -10.19 12.78
CA ALA A 360 -1.17 -9.99 13.95
C ALA A 360 -0.50 -11.31 14.38
N TRP A 361 -1.25 -12.41 14.45
CA TRP A 361 -0.68 -13.72 14.76
C TRP A 361 0.31 -14.21 13.71
N SER A 362 0.03 -14.00 12.43
CA SER A 362 0.97 -14.35 11.35
C SER A 362 2.27 -13.55 11.43
N LEU A 363 2.21 -12.28 11.82
CA LEU A 363 3.39 -11.44 12.06
C LEU A 363 4.20 -11.94 13.26
N ILE A 364 3.56 -12.30 14.36
CA ILE A 364 4.22 -12.87 15.55
C ILE A 364 5.00 -14.13 15.17
N LEU A 365 4.37 -15.05 14.43
CA LEU A 365 4.98 -16.30 14.04
C LEU A 365 6.07 -16.14 12.96
N GLY A 366 5.88 -15.24 12.01
CA GLY A 366 6.75 -15.07 10.86
C GLY A 366 7.96 -14.17 11.08
N THR A 367 7.92 -13.24 12.04
CA THR A 367 8.95 -12.19 12.22
C THR A 367 10.36 -12.77 12.44
N GLY A 368 10.49 -13.91 13.12
CA GLY A 368 11.78 -14.59 13.31
C GLY A 368 12.49 -14.97 11.99
N GLY A 369 11.75 -15.11 10.91
CA GLY A 369 12.27 -15.39 9.58
C GLY A 369 13.24 -14.33 9.06
N PHE A 370 13.05 -13.04 9.40
CA PHE A 370 14.01 -11.99 8.99
C PHE A 370 15.42 -12.27 9.49
N ILE A 371 15.54 -12.61 10.77
CA ILE A 371 16.84 -12.90 11.41
C ILE A 371 17.42 -14.18 10.83
N PHE A 372 16.60 -15.21 10.64
CA PHE A 372 17.02 -16.48 10.05
C PHE A 372 17.61 -16.28 8.64
N TRP A 373 16.85 -15.65 7.73
CA TRP A 373 17.30 -15.41 6.35
C TRP A 373 18.43 -14.39 6.27
N GLY A 374 18.44 -13.37 7.14
CA GLY A 374 19.54 -12.44 7.27
C GLY A 374 20.86 -13.15 7.64
N ALA A 375 20.83 -13.99 8.66
CA ALA A 375 21.99 -14.79 9.09
C ALA A 375 22.42 -15.82 8.03
N LEU A 376 21.47 -16.52 7.40
CA LEU A 376 21.77 -17.47 6.34
C LEU A 376 22.42 -16.77 5.14
N SER A 377 21.99 -15.54 4.84
CA SER A 377 22.53 -14.73 3.74
C SER A 377 24.01 -14.38 3.91
N ASP A 378 24.51 -14.31 5.15
CA ASP A 378 25.93 -14.13 5.42
C ASP A 378 26.80 -15.32 4.99
N ARG A 379 26.20 -16.51 4.91
CA ARG A 379 26.88 -17.76 4.55
C ARG A 379 26.78 -18.09 3.06
N ILE A 380 25.55 -18.09 2.50
CA ILE A 380 25.28 -18.51 1.12
C ILE A 380 25.15 -17.36 0.12
N GLY A 381 25.18 -16.10 0.62
CA GLY A 381 25.02 -14.89 -0.20
C GLY A 381 23.60 -14.33 -0.14
N ARG A 382 23.46 -13.03 -0.47
CA ARG A 382 22.20 -12.27 -0.43
C ARG A 382 21.29 -12.64 -1.60
N LYS A 383 21.87 -12.58 -2.81
CA LYS A 383 21.18 -12.75 -4.08
C LYS A 383 20.35 -14.04 -4.16
N PRO A 384 20.87 -15.23 -3.85
CA PRO A 384 20.10 -16.48 -3.99
C PRO A 384 18.83 -16.49 -3.13
N ILE A 385 18.89 -15.94 -1.91
CA ILE A 385 17.73 -15.95 -0.99
C ILE A 385 16.65 -14.98 -1.50
N ILE A 386 17.04 -13.77 -1.89
CA ILE A 386 16.09 -12.75 -2.40
C ILE A 386 15.38 -13.26 -3.65
N LEU A 387 16.15 -13.77 -4.63
CA LEU A 387 15.58 -14.26 -5.89
C LEU A 387 14.75 -15.51 -5.71
N ALA A 388 15.14 -16.44 -4.80
CA ALA A 388 14.33 -17.60 -4.47
C ALA A 388 13.00 -17.19 -3.82
N GLY A 389 12.99 -16.21 -2.90
CA GLY A 389 11.77 -15.66 -2.33
C GLY A 389 10.83 -15.08 -3.37
N CYS A 390 11.35 -14.28 -4.33
CA CYS A 390 10.57 -13.74 -5.45
C CYS A 390 10.01 -14.86 -6.35
N LEU A 391 10.81 -15.89 -6.67
CA LEU A 391 10.38 -17.00 -7.52
C LEU A 391 9.29 -17.84 -6.86
N ILE A 392 9.46 -18.18 -5.59
CA ILE A 392 8.47 -18.98 -4.83
C ILE A 392 7.16 -18.16 -4.70
N ALA A 393 7.23 -16.86 -4.40
CA ALA A 393 6.07 -15.99 -4.35
C ALA A 393 5.31 -15.99 -5.68
N ALA A 394 6.01 -15.77 -6.79
CA ALA A 394 5.43 -15.79 -8.12
C ALA A 394 4.76 -17.14 -8.48
N ALA A 395 5.38 -18.23 -8.09
CA ALA A 395 4.86 -19.57 -8.37
C ALA A 395 3.64 -19.95 -7.51
N THR A 396 3.49 -19.37 -6.31
CA THR A 396 2.50 -19.85 -5.33
C THR A 396 1.32 -18.91 -5.10
N TYR A 397 1.37 -17.62 -5.47
CA TYR A 397 0.29 -16.67 -5.21
C TYR A 397 -1.04 -17.08 -5.78
N GLN A 398 -1.08 -17.61 -7.02
CA GLN A 398 -2.32 -18.11 -7.65
C GLN A 398 -2.89 -19.39 -7.01
N ILE A 399 -2.16 -20.00 -6.08
CA ILE A 399 -2.61 -21.15 -5.29
C ILE A 399 -3.02 -20.70 -3.89
N VAL A 400 -2.20 -19.87 -3.26
CA VAL A 400 -2.33 -19.49 -1.85
C VAL A 400 -3.52 -18.57 -1.60
N PHE A 401 -3.80 -17.58 -2.47
CA PHE A 401 -4.94 -16.68 -2.30
C PHE A 401 -6.30 -17.35 -2.52
N PRO A 402 -6.51 -18.21 -3.53
CA PRO A 402 -7.70 -19.06 -3.59
C PRO A 402 -7.88 -19.97 -2.37
N LEU A 403 -6.79 -20.60 -1.89
CA LEU A 403 -6.83 -21.42 -0.67
C LEU A 403 -7.21 -20.57 0.57
N LEU A 404 -6.72 -19.34 0.67
CA LEU A 404 -7.11 -18.38 1.71
C LEU A 404 -8.60 -18.08 1.63
N THR A 405 -9.14 -17.84 0.42
CA THR A 405 -10.57 -17.60 0.22
C THR A 405 -11.41 -18.81 0.62
N GLN A 406 -11.03 -20.01 0.16
CA GLN A 406 -11.69 -21.27 0.49
C GLN A 406 -11.73 -21.52 2.00
N THR A 407 -10.63 -21.19 2.69
CA THR A 407 -10.53 -21.43 4.13
C THR A 407 -11.29 -20.35 4.93
N ALA A 408 -11.13 -19.08 4.56
CA ALA A 408 -11.67 -17.98 5.36
C ALA A 408 -13.16 -17.70 5.08
N ASN A 409 -13.66 -18.02 3.87
CA ASN A 409 -15.05 -17.86 3.49
C ASN A 409 -15.47 -18.93 2.47
N PRO A 410 -15.77 -20.17 2.93
CA PRO A 410 -16.16 -21.27 2.06
C PRO A 410 -17.39 -20.97 1.19
N MET A 411 -18.37 -20.23 1.72
CA MET A 411 -19.58 -19.84 0.99
C MET A 411 -19.25 -18.96 -0.22
N LEU A 412 -18.40 -17.93 -0.03
CA LEU A 412 -17.94 -17.08 -1.13
C LEU A 412 -17.13 -17.89 -2.15
N HIS A 413 -16.27 -18.78 -1.69
CA HIS A 413 -15.49 -19.65 -2.59
C HIS A 413 -16.39 -20.54 -3.46
N ALA A 414 -17.44 -21.10 -2.89
CA ALA A 414 -18.44 -21.88 -3.64
C ALA A 414 -19.22 -21.01 -4.64
N ALA A 415 -19.63 -19.78 -4.24
CA ALA A 415 -20.32 -18.84 -5.11
C ALA A 415 -19.45 -18.41 -6.32
N HIS A 416 -18.14 -18.35 -6.19
CA HIS A 416 -17.22 -18.06 -7.30
C HIS A 416 -17.28 -19.10 -8.44
N GLN A 417 -17.88 -20.26 -8.22
CA GLN A 417 -18.06 -21.28 -9.25
C GLN A 417 -19.31 -21.03 -10.12
N VAL A 418 -20.22 -20.13 -9.70
CA VAL A 418 -21.40 -19.76 -10.50
C VAL A 418 -20.95 -18.86 -11.64
N PRO A 419 -21.25 -19.19 -12.90
CA PRO A 419 -20.84 -18.37 -14.04
C PRO A 419 -21.59 -17.03 -14.05
N VAL A 420 -20.82 -15.94 -14.08
CA VAL A 420 -21.31 -14.59 -14.27
C VAL A 420 -20.68 -14.03 -15.54
N ILE A 421 -21.51 -13.54 -16.46
CA ILE A 421 -21.08 -13.06 -17.78
C ILE A 421 -21.58 -11.62 -17.97
N VAL A 422 -20.68 -10.73 -18.31
CA VAL A 422 -21.00 -9.36 -18.75
C VAL A 422 -20.84 -9.31 -20.27
N THR A 423 -21.93 -9.20 -20.98
CA THR A 423 -21.95 -9.01 -22.44
C THR A 423 -22.08 -7.53 -22.72
N ALA A 424 -21.09 -6.91 -23.39
CA ALA A 424 -21.03 -5.47 -23.58
C ALA A 424 -20.29 -5.10 -24.88
N ASP A 425 -20.61 -3.92 -25.44
CA ASP A 425 -19.78 -3.31 -26.48
C ASP A 425 -18.38 -3.03 -25.93
N PRO A 426 -17.30 -3.55 -26.54
CA PRO A 426 -15.92 -3.26 -26.09
C PRO A 426 -15.60 -1.76 -26.00
N ALA A 427 -16.20 -0.92 -26.86
CA ALA A 427 -16.02 0.52 -26.84
C ALA A 427 -16.68 1.20 -25.61
N ASP A 428 -17.69 0.56 -25.01
CA ASP A 428 -18.38 1.01 -23.79
C ASP A 428 -17.66 0.57 -22.50
N CYS A 429 -16.61 -0.26 -22.63
CA CYS A 429 -15.81 -0.77 -21.52
C CYS A 429 -14.50 0.00 -21.40
N SER A 430 -14.40 0.95 -20.47
CA SER A 430 -13.18 1.67 -20.21
C SER A 430 -12.23 0.89 -19.29
N PHE A 431 -10.98 1.35 -19.22
CA PHE A 431 -10.01 0.78 -18.29
C PHE A 431 -10.43 1.08 -16.84
N GLN A 432 -10.64 0.02 -16.06
CA GLN A 432 -11.18 0.09 -14.69
C GLN A 432 -10.16 0.64 -13.65
N PHE A 433 -9.03 1.19 -14.11
CA PHE A 433 -8.06 1.82 -13.21
C PHE A 433 -8.59 3.16 -12.69
N ASN A 434 -9.25 3.08 -11.55
CA ASN A 434 -9.76 4.24 -10.85
C ASN A 434 -9.19 4.28 -9.41
N PRO A 435 -7.87 4.45 -9.26
CA PRO A 435 -7.23 4.43 -7.95
C PRO A 435 -7.67 5.59 -7.07
N VAL A 436 -8.22 6.65 -7.68
CA VAL A 436 -8.70 7.87 -7.01
C VAL A 436 -10.20 7.83 -6.71
N GLY A 437 -10.95 6.88 -7.31
CA GLY A 437 -12.40 6.78 -7.13
C GLY A 437 -13.18 8.00 -7.64
N THR A 438 -12.52 8.94 -8.33
CA THR A 438 -13.13 10.17 -8.84
C THR A 438 -13.78 9.99 -10.20
N VAL A 439 -13.39 8.97 -10.94
CA VAL A 439 -14.01 8.64 -12.22
C VAL A 439 -15.41 8.11 -11.94
N LYS A 440 -16.42 8.86 -12.34
CA LYS A 440 -17.80 8.39 -12.37
C LYS A 440 -17.96 7.54 -13.62
N PHE A 441 -18.13 6.26 -13.43
CA PHE A 441 -18.48 5.37 -14.53
C PHE A 441 -19.89 5.70 -15.00
N THR A 442 -20.01 6.13 -16.24
CA THR A 442 -21.27 6.49 -16.89
C THR A 442 -21.67 5.52 -17.99
N ASN A 443 -20.74 4.69 -18.45
CA ASN A 443 -20.97 3.67 -19.44
C ASN A 443 -21.61 2.43 -18.81
N SER A 444 -22.48 1.76 -19.55
CA SER A 444 -23.24 0.60 -19.04
C SER A 444 -22.32 -0.56 -18.63
N CYS A 445 -21.25 -0.82 -19.39
CA CYS A 445 -20.24 -1.82 -19.11
C CYS A 445 -19.51 -1.51 -17.80
N ASP A 446 -19.04 -0.27 -17.63
CA ASP A 446 -18.26 0.14 -16.48
C ASP A 446 -19.07 0.14 -15.18
N ILE A 447 -20.34 0.59 -15.24
CA ILE A 447 -21.29 0.54 -14.12
C ILE A 447 -21.45 -0.91 -13.65
N THR A 448 -21.68 -1.82 -14.60
CA THR A 448 -21.87 -3.25 -14.31
C THR A 448 -20.63 -3.88 -13.68
N LYS A 449 -19.46 -3.70 -14.30
CA LYS A 449 -18.19 -4.22 -13.78
C LYS A 449 -17.85 -3.67 -12.40
N ALA A 450 -18.08 -2.38 -12.17
CA ALA A 450 -17.85 -1.76 -10.89
C ALA A 450 -18.75 -2.34 -9.78
N LEU A 451 -20.03 -2.64 -10.09
CA LEU A 451 -20.97 -3.25 -9.16
C LEU A 451 -20.55 -4.68 -8.78
N LEU A 452 -20.24 -5.52 -9.78
CA LEU A 452 -19.78 -6.89 -9.58
C LEU A 452 -18.46 -6.96 -8.78
N SER A 453 -17.50 -6.11 -9.11
CA SER A 453 -16.21 -6.03 -8.40
C SER A 453 -16.39 -5.68 -6.92
N ARG A 454 -17.30 -4.75 -6.57
CA ARG A 454 -17.62 -4.40 -5.18
C ARG A 454 -18.22 -5.56 -4.40
N ALA A 455 -19.01 -6.39 -5.07
CA ALA A 455 -19.60 -7.60 -4.51
C ALA A 455 -18.64 -8.79 -4.48
N SER A 456 -17.37 -8.61 -4.89
CA SER A 456 -16.36 -9.68 -5.00
C SER A 456 -16.77 -10.83 -5.92
N VAL A 457 -17.52 -10.52 -6.98
CA VAL A 457 -18.01 -11.48 -7.96
C VAL A 457 -16.95 -11.72 -9.03
N ASN A 458 -16.69 -12.99 -9.35
CA ASN A 458 -15.95 -13.35 -10.55
C ASN A 458 -16.86 -13.28 -11.77
N TYR A 459 -16.42 -12.65 -12.86
CA TYR A 459 -17.18 -12.55 -14.10
C TYR A 459 -16.28 -12.65 -15.33
N ALA A 460 -16.84 -13.14 -16.43
CA ALA A 460 -16.25 -13.07 -17.76
C ALA A 460 -16.86 -11.92 -18.55
N THR A 461 -16.11 -11.31 -19.47
CA THR A 461 -16.64 -10.31 -20.41
C THR A 461 -16.71 -10.93 -21.79
N VAL A 462 -17.85 -10.75 -22.47
CA VAL A 462 -18.10 -11.19 -23.84
C VAL A 462 -18.46 -9.96 -24.66
N ASP A 463 -17.92 -9.88 -25.87
CA ASP A 463 -18.15 -8.75 -26.76
C ASP A 463 -19.59 -8.79 -27.34
N ALA A 464 -20.27 -7.66 -27.30
CA ALA A 464 -21.56 -7.41 -27.93
C ALA A 464 -21.40 -6.51 -29.16
N PRO A 465 -22.42 -6.44 -30.06
CA PRO A 465 -22.42 -5.49 -31.16
C PRO A 465 -22.24 -4.04 -30.70
N ALA A 466 -21.63 -3.23 -31.56
CA ALA A 466 -21.38 -1.81 -31.27
C ALA A 466 -22.70 -1.07 -30.94
N GLY A 467 -22.65 -0.25 -29.89
CA GLY A 467 -23.79 0.52 -29.40
C GLY A 467 -24.78 -0.25 -28.51
N SER A 468 -24.51 -1.54 -28.23
CA SER A 468 -25.33 -2.32 -27.29
C SER A 468 -25.11 -1.90 -25.86
N LEU A 469 -26.18 -1.76 -25.07
CA LEU A 469 -26.03 -1.65 -23.60
C LEU A 469 -25.52 -2.96 -23.02
N ALA A 470 -24.75 -2.87 -21.92
CA ALA A 470 -24.27 -4.06 -21.25
C ALA A 470 -25.43 -4.89 -20.68
N MET A 471 -25.25 -6.22 -20.72
CA MET A 471 -26.14 -7.20 -20.13
C MET A 471 -25.31 -8.03 -19.13
N VAL A 472 -25.81 -8.19 -17.91
CA VAL A 472 -25.19 -9.12 -16.96
C VAL A 472 -26.07 -10.37 -16.84
N ARG A 473 -25.44 -11.53 -17.00
CA ARG A 473 -26.06 -12.83 -16.79
C ARG A 473 -25.41 -13.49 -15.55
N ILE A 474 -26.24 -13.83 -14.58
CA ILE A 474 -25.87 -14.49 -13.32
C ILE A 474 -26.60 -15.81 -13.25
N GLY A 475 -25.89 -16.92 -13.47
CA GLY A 475 -26.54 -18.21 -13.73
C GLY A 475 -27.43 -18.11 -14.95
N GLU A 476 -28.75 -18.25 -14.73
CA GLU A 476 -29.78 -18.15 -15.80
C GLU A 476 -30.46 -16.77 -15.85
N THR A 477 -30.22 -15.89 -14.87
CA THR A 477 -30.87 -14.57 -14.79
C THR A 477 -30.12 -13.53 -15.61
N GLU A 478 -30.81 -12.91 -16.57
CA GLU A 478 -30.26 -11.81 -17.40
C GLU A 478 -30.84 -10.47 -16.94
N ILE A 479 -29.96 -9.49 -16.71
CA ILE A 479 -30.32 -8.15 -16.22
C ILE A 479 -29.67 -7.12 -17.14
N PRO A 480 -30.49 -6.32 -17.86
CA PRO A 480 -29.99 -5.27 -18.74
C PRO A 480 -29.45 -4.11 -17.88
N ALA A 481 -28.25 -3.63 -18.22
CA ALA A 481 -27.67 -2.45 -17.59
C ALA A 481 -28.25 -1.16 -18.22
N TYR A 482 -27.86 -0.04 -17.66
CA TYR A 482 -28.26 1.29 -18.13
C TYR A 482 -27.04 2.15 -18.45
N SER A 483 -27.23 3.12 -19.36
CA SER A 483 -26.23 4.18 -19.57
C SER A 483 -26.45 5.30 -18.56
N GLY A 484 -25.47 5.60 -17.74
CA GLY A 484 -25.53 6.71 -16.76
C GLY A 484 -25.60 8.07 -17.44
N THR A 485 -24.95 8.22 -18.61
CA THR A 485 -25.02 9.45 -19.41
C THR A 485 -26.47 9.66 -19.97
N ALA A 486 -27.06 8.61 -20.55
CA ALA A 486 -28.44 8.67 -21.03
C ALA A 486 -29.43 8.89 -19.87
N ASN A 487 -29.25 8.21 -18.74
CA ASN A 487 -30.09 8.40 -17.56
C ASN A 487 -30.01 9.85 -17.04
N THR A 488 -28.82 10.45 -16.97
CA THR A 488 -28.66 11.84 -16.54
C THR A 488 -29.34 12.81 -17.47
N ALA A 489 -29.24 12.60 -18.77
CA ALA A 489 -29.95 13.41 -19.79
C ALA A 489 -31.47 13.28 -19.68
N ALA A 490 -31.97 12.04 -19.54
CA ALA A 490 -33.40 11.78 -19.37
C ALA A 490 -33.97 12.41 -18.09
N VAL A 491 -33.21 12.33 -16.97
CA VAL A 491 -33.60 13.01 -15.69
C VAL A 491 -33.69 14.51 -15.87
N ALA A 492 -32.78 15.14 -16.61
CA ALA A 492 -32.82 16.58 -16.89
C ALA A 492 -34.04 16.96 -17.74
N GLU A 493 -34.32 16.19 -18.79
CA GLU A 493 -35.47 16.39 -19.67
C GLU A 493 -36.81 16.21 -18.92
N LEU A 494 -36.92 15.13 -18.13
CA LEU A 494 -38.13 14.87 -17.33
C LEU A 494 -38.30 15.91 -16.20
N THR A 495 -37.24 16.47 -15.67
CA THR A 495 -37.31 17.57 -14.71
C THR A 495 -37.91 18.82 -15.36
N ALA A 496 -37.42 19.19 -16.54
CA ALA A 496 -37.97 20.31 -17.31
C ALA A 496 -39.46 20.07 -17.72
N GLY A 497 -39.79 18.82 -18.09
CA GLY A 497 -41.16 18.42 -18.36
C GLY A 497 -42.11 18.55 -17.15
N LEU A 498 -41.61 18.17 -15.98
CA LEU A 498 -42.35 18.31 -14.72
C LEU A 498 -42.56 19.80 -14.35
N ASP A 499 -41.54 20.64 -14.52
CA ASP A 499 -41.65 22.08 -14.25
C ASP A 499 -42.64 22.74 -15.22
N ALA A 500 -42.66 22.33 -16.51
CA ALA A 500 -43.67 22.76 -17.47
C ALA A 500 -45.08 22.29 -17.10
N ALA A 501 -45.24 21.04 -16.65
CA ALA A 501 -46.53 20.51 -16.18
C ALA A 501 -47.03 21.27 -14.93
N LYS A 502 -46.17 21.61 -14.01
CA LYS A 502 -46.49 22.40 -12.79
C LYS A 502 -46.89 23.84 -13.10
N ALA A 503 -46.53 24.37 -14.25
CA ALA A 503 -47.01 25.69 -14.72
C ALA A 503 -48.45 25.63 -15.20
N GLY A 504 -49.03 24.45 -15.46
CA GLY A 504 -50.42 24.20 -15.77
C GLY A 504 -51.24 23.83 -14.53
N THR A 505 -52.55 23.54 -14.76
CA THR A 505 -53.52 23.18 -13.72
C THR A 505 -53.91 21.70 -13.73
N ASP A 506 -53.39 20.92 -14.65
CA ASP A 506 -53.73 19.49 -14.81
C ASP A 506 -52.91 18.65 -13.81
N GLN A 507 -53.58 18.26 -12.72
CA GLN A 507 -53.02 17.41 -11.68
C GLN A 507 -52.64 16.01 -12.18
N ALA A 508 -53.33 15.46 -13.15
CA ALA A 508 -53.04 14.14 -13.72
C ALA A 508 -51.73 14.20 -14.52
N ALA A 509 -51.52 15.26 -15.32
CA ALA A 509 -50.29 15.48 -16.05
C ALA A 509 -49.09 15.70 -15.11
N ILE A 510 -49.27 16.46 -14.03
CA ILE A 510 -48.23 16.66 -13.01
C ILE A 510 -47.85 15.33 -12.34
N ALA A 511 -48.83 14.54 -11.92
CA ALA A 511 -48.58 13.23 -11.30
C ALA A 511 -47.85 12.25 -12.24
N ALA A 512 -48.23 12.22 -13.53
CA ALA A 512 -47.58 11.39 -14.54
C ALA A 512 -46.12 11.83 -14.78
N ALA A 513 -45.85 13.13 -14.89
CA ALA A 513 -44.51 13.67 -15.07
C ALA A 513 -43.64 13.39 -13.84
N GLN A 514 -44.17 13.53 -12.61
CA GLN A 514 -43.48 13.19 -11.38
C GLN A 514 -43.13 11.70 -11.33
N ALA A 515 -44.10 10.82 -11.64
CA ALA A 515 -43.89 9.37 -11.64
C ALA A 515 -42.81 8.95 -12.66
N ALA A 516 -42.81 9.55 -13.86
CA ALA A 516 -41.79 9.30 -14.90
C ALA A 516 -40.38 9.74 -14.39
N LEU A 517 -40.28 10.92 -13.77
CA LEU A 517 -39.05 11.43 -13.22
C LEU A 517 -38.53 10.54 -12.08
N ASP A 518 -39.41 10.10 -11.19
CA ASP A 518 -39.05 9.24 -10.06
C ASP A 518 -38.58 7.85 -10.53
N ALA A 519 -39.23 7.28 -11.57
CA ALA A 519 -38.81 6.04 -12.21
C ALA A 519 -37.40 6.14 -12.79
N GLU A 520 -37.11 7.23 -13.53
CA GLU A 520 -35.80 7.42 -14.14
C GLU A 520 -34.69 7.71 -13.09
N LYS A 521 -34.99 8.51 -12.08
CA LYS A 521 -34.10 8.71 -10.91
C LYS A 521 -33.85 7.42 -10.15
N GLY A 522 -34.83 6.54 -10.08
CA GLY A 522 -34.76 5.24 -9.40
C GLY A 522 -34.03 4.14 -10.19
N ARG A 523 -33.78 4.33 -11.50
CA ARG A 523 -33.15 3.33 -12.37
C ARG A 523 -31.81 2.80 -11.88
N PRO A 524 -30.83 3.63 -11.43
CA PRO A 524 -29.57 3.15 -10.86
C PRO A 524 -29.75 2.24 -9.64
N ALA A 525 -30.65 2.61 -8.74
CA ALA A 525 -30.94 1.81 -7.55
C ALA A 525 -31.69 0.51 -7.89
N ALA A 526 -32.60 0.54 -8.85
CA ALA A 526 -33.30 -0.64 -9.32
C ALA A 526 -32.36 -1.65 -9.98
N PHE A 527 -31.45 -1.18 -10.85
CA PHE A 527 -30.41 -2.03 -11.45
C PHE A 527 -29.50 -2.66 -10.37
N ALA A 528 -29.00 -1.85 -9.45
CA ALA A 528 -28.13 -2.34 -8.37
C ALA A 528 -28.86 -3.39 -7.51
N ARG A 529 -30.15 -3.18 -7.20
CA ARG A 529 -30.97 -4.14 -6.45
C ARG A 529 -31.15 -5.44 -7.23
N ALA A 530 -31.55 -5.37 -8.51
CA ALA A 530 -31.74 -6.56 -9.33
C ALA A 530 -30.46 -7.42 -9.44
N VAL A 531 -29.30 -6.77 -9.63
CA VAL A 531 -28.02 -7.47 -9.66
C VAL A 531 -27.70 -8.07 -8.30
N ASN A 532 -27.88 -7.33 -7.19
CA ASN A 532 -27.62 -7.85 -5.86
C ASN A 532 -28.52 -9.03 -5.51
N ASP A 533 -29.80 -8.97 -5.85
CA ASP A 533 -30.76 -10.07 -5.59
C ASP A 533 -30.34 -11.33 -6.38
N ALA A 534 -29.90 -11.16 -7.63
CA ALA A 534 -29.43 -12.28 -8.45
C ALA A 534 -28.10 -12.86 -7.93
N ILE A 535 -27.17 -12.02 -7.46
CA ILE A 535 -25.91 -12.47 -6.85
C ILE A 535 -26.19 -13.20 -5.53
N ALA A 536 -27.13 -12.70 -4.69
CA ALA A 536 -27.54 -13.36 -3.47
C ALA A 536 -28.18 -14.73 -3.75
N ALA A 537 -29.05 -14.82 -4.75
CA ALA A 537 -29.63 -16.09 -5.21
C ALA A 537 -28.58 -17.08 -5.73
N ALA A 538 -27.45 -16.58 -6.28
CA ALA A 538 -26.29 -17.37 -6.68
C ALA A 538 -25.38 -17.78 -5.52
N GLY A 539 -25.76 -17.43 -4.27
CA GLY A 539 -25.02 -17.83 -3.07
C GLY A 539 -23.91 -16.86 -2.61
N TYR A 540 -23.80 -15.69 -3.22
CA TYR A 540 -22.82 -14.69 -2.75
C TYR A 540 -23.33 -14.01 -1.46
N PRO A 541 -22.51 -13.97 -0.40
CA PRO A 541 -22.89 -13.31 0.85
C PRO A 541 -22.72 -11.79 0.71
N LEU A 542 -23.82 -11.07 0.48
CA LEU A 542 -23.80 -9.61 0.30
C LEU A 542 -23.75 -8.84 1.61
N VAL A 543 -24.33 -9.37 2.66
CA VAL A 543 -24.33 -8.77 4.01
C VAL A 543 -23.71 -9.73 5.03
N ALA A 544 -23.10 -9.16 6.07
CA ALA A 544 -22.39 -9.95 7.09
C ALA A 544 -23.32 -10.97 7.81
N ALA A 545 -24.62 -10.68 7.91
CA ALA A 545 -25.59 -11.58 8.52
C ALA A 545 -25.82 -12.86 7.73
N ASP A 546 -25.68 -12.80 6.39
CA ASP A 546 -25.88 -13.96 5.49
C ASP A 546 -24.63 -14.84 5.40
N ASN A 547 -23.50 -14.35 5.90
CA ASN A 547 -22.21 -15.03 5.79
C ASN A 547 -21.88 -15.82 7.05
N THR A 548 -22.54 -16.95 7.22
CA THR A 548 -22.36 -17.82 8.40
C THR A 548 -21.06 -18.62 8.40
N THR A 549 -20.38 -18.71 7.28
CA THR A 549 -19.15 -19.52 7.12
C THR A 549 -17.86 -18.71 7.18
N VAL A 550 -17.97 -17.36 7.22
CA VAL A 550 -16.79 -16.50 7.29
C VAL A 550 -16.09 -16.67 8.63
N ALA A 551 -14.76 -16.76 8.58
CA ALA A 551 -13.94 -16.85 9.78
C ALA A 551 -14.08 -15.58 10.63
N LYS A 552 -14.45 -15.73 11.90
CA LYS A 552 -14.62 -14.64 12.84
C LYS A 552 -13.86 -14.89 14.13
N ALA A 553 -13.12 -13.90 14.61
CA ALA A 553 -12.47 -13.90 15.90
C ALA A 553 -13.20 -12.94 16.84
N GLU A 554 -13.60 -13.39 18.02
CA GLU A 554 -14.26 -12.54 19.03
C GLU A 554 -13.25 -11.83 19.94
N THR A 555 -12.08 -12.45 20.12
CA THR A 555 -10.98 -11.90 20.91
C THR A 555 -9.64 -12.12 20.20
N PHE A 556 -8.59 -11.47 20.69
CA PHE A 556 -7.24 -11.67 20.16
C PHE A 556 -6.75 -13.12 20.25
N PHE A 557 -7.19 -13.87 21.27
CA PHE A 557 -6.81 -15.27 21.50
C PHE A 557 -7.83 -16.29 20.96
N ASP A 558 -8.89 -15.83 20.30
CA ASP A 558 -9.89 -16.72 19.70
C ASP A 558 -9.41 -17.22 18.32
N ILE A 559 -8.36 -18.04 18.35
CA ILE A 559 -7.71 -18.57 17.14
C ILE A 559 -7.66 -20.12 17.08
N PHE A 560 -8.06 -20.79 18.13
CA PHE A 560 -7.84 -22.24 18.30
C PHE A 560 -8.90 -23.12 17.63
N THR A 561 -9.37 -22.74 16.44
CA THR A 561 -10.16 -23.62 15.58
C THR A 561 -9.35 -24.00 14.33
N GLY A 562 -9.65 -25.14 13.72
CA GLY A 562 -8.95 -25.60 12.51
C GLY A 562 -8.97 -24.57 11.39
N GLN A 563 -10.12 -23.90 11.17
CA GLN A 563 -10.26 -22.85 10.18
C GLN A 563 -9.31 -21.67 10.46
N LYS A 564 -9.34 -21.11 11.66
CA LYS A 564 -8.55 -19.94 12.06
C LYS A 564 -7.04 -20.24 12.04
N LEU A 565 -6.65 -21.40 12.57
CA LEU A 565 -5.24 -21.84 12.53
C LEU A 565 -4.73 -22.02 11.10
N THR A 566 -5.56 -22.53 10.19
CA THR A 566 -5.18 -22.69 8.78
C THR A 566 -5.03 -21.31 8.11
N ILE A 567 -5.92 -20.34 8.38
CA ILE A 567 -5.79 -18.96 7.90
C ILE A 567 -4.46 -18.36 8.38
N ILE A 568 -4.16 -18.48 9.68
CA ILE A 568 -2.92 -17.96 10.26
C ILE A 568 -1.71 -18.65 9.64
N ALA A 569 -1.75 -19.94 9.39
CA ALA A 569 -0.67 -20.67 8.73
C ALA A 569 -0.43 -20.20 7.30
N ILE A 570 -1.49 -19.96 6.50
CA ILE A 570 -1.41 -19.42 5.15
C ILE A 570 -0.81 -18.01 5.17
N LEU A 571 -1.27 -17.14 6.06
CA LEU A 571 -0.72 -15.80 6.23
C LEU A 571 0.73 -15.84 6.70
N THR A 572 1.09 -16.74 7.63
CA THR A 572 2.47 -16.95 8.08
C THR A 572 3.38 -17.38 6.93
N TYR A 573 2.89 -18.26 6.05
CA TYR A 573 3.62 -18.62 4.83
C TYR A 573 3.92 -17.38 3.97
N LEU A 574 2.94 -16.50 3.74
CA LEU A 574 3.15 -15.25 3.01
C LEU A 574 4.18 -14.35 3.71
N ILE A 575 4.13 -14.24 5.05
CA ILE A 575 5.13 -13.50 5.83
C ILE A 575 6.52 -14.13 5.71
N LEU A 576 6.64 -15.45 5.68
CA LEU A 576 7.94 -16.12 5.48
C LEU A 576 8.55 -15.76 4.12
N LEU A 577 7.76 -15.66 3.05
CA LEU A 577 8.24 -15.17 1.75
C LEU A 577 8.71 -13.70 1.84
N VAL A 578 7.98 -12.85 2.56
CA VAL A 578 8.39 -11.48 2.87
C VAL A 578 9.76 -11.48 3.54
N THR A 579 9.97 -12.33 4.55
CA THR A 579 11.23 -12.37 5.28
C THR A 579 12.41 -12.86 4.43
N MET A 580 12.16 -13.74 3.45
CA MET A 580 13.18 -14.15 2.48
C MET A 580 13.68 -13.01 1.63
N VAL A 581 12.77 -12.21 1.06
CA VAL A 581 13.15 -11.12 0.14
C VAL A 581 13.66 -9.90 0.89
N TYR A 582 13.16 -9.63 2.10
CA TYR A 582 13.43 -8.40 2.83
C TYR A 582 14.56 -8.53 3.86
N GLY A 583 14.77 -9.71 4.47
CA GLY A 583 15.84 -9.93 5.45
C GLY A 583 17.23 -9.54 4.95
N PRO A 584 17.68 -10.05 3.79
CA PRO A 584 19.00 -9.78 3.24
C PRO A 584 19.13 -8.44 2.49
N ILE A 585 18.04 -7.75 2.14
CA ILE A 585 18.06 -6.65 1.16
C ILE A 585 18.90 -5.45 1.60
N ALA A 586 18.86 -5.09 2.90
CA ALA A 586 19.61 -3.96 3.44
C ALA A 586 21.12 -4.17 3.28
N ALA A 587 21.63 -5.34 3.70
CA ALA A 587 23.04 -5.69 3.52
C ALA A 587 23.42 -5.68 2.03
N MET A 588 22.57 -6.26 1.16
CA MET A 588 22.82 -6.30 -0.27
C MET A 588 22.94 -4.92 -0.88
N LEU A 589 22.05 -4.00 -0.56
CA LEU A 589 22.09 -2.63 -1.10
C LEU A 589 23.32 -1.87 -0.61
N VAL A 590 23.67 -1.99 0.68
CA VAL A 590 24.88 -1.35 1.24
C VAL A 590 26.15 -1.86 0.56
N GLU A 591 26.22 -3.15 0.23
CA GLU A 591 27.35 -3.79 -0.43
C GLU A 591 27.49 -3.39 -1.93
N LEU A 592 26.42 -2.87 -2.55
CA LEU A 592 26.44 -2.45 -3.97
C LEU A 592 27.03 -1.05 -4.17
N PHE A 593 26.84 -0.13 -3.21
CA PHE A 593 27.20 1.27 -3.39
C PHE A 593 28.48 1.67 -2.64
N PRO A 594 29.36 2.52 -3.24
CA PRO A 594 30.54 3.07 -2.59
C PRO A 594 30.16 3.90 -1.35
N THR A 595 31.04 3.95 -0.33
CA THR A 595 30.76 4.54 0.98
C THR A 595 30.35 6.01 0.92
N ARG A 596 31.00 6.80 0.06
CA ARG A 596 30.81 8.26 -0.02
C ARG A 596 29.46 8.70 -0.63
N ILE A 597 28.82 7.84 -1.42
CA ILE A 597 27.51 8.10 -2.04
C ILE A 597 26.48 7.03 -1.68
N ARG A 598 26.77 6.23 -0.69
CA ARG A 598 26.00 5.04 -0.33
C ARG A 598 24.58 5.39 0.09
N TYR A 599 24.41 6.42 0.88
CA TYR A 599 23.11 6.83 1.35
C TYR A 599 22.21 7.30 0.19
N SER A 600 22.70 8.23 -0.61
CA SER A 600 21.99 8.70 -1.82
C SER A 600 21.73 7.56 -2.80
N GLY A 601 22.77 6.76 -3.07
CA GLY A 601 22.77 5.72 -4.10
C GLY A 601 21.74 4.61 -3.82
N LEU A 602 21.65 4.12 -2.58
CA LEU A 602 20.71 3.04 -2.25
C LEU A 602 19.30 3.55 -1.96
N SER A 603 19.15 4.79 -1.43
CA SER A 603 17.83 5.30 -1.01
C SER A 603 16.89 5.47 -2.18
N LEU A 604 17.32 6.04 -3.30
CA LEU A 604 16.46 6.29 -4.44
C LEU A 604 15.86 4.99 -5.03
N PRO A 605 16.66 3.97 -5.44
CA PRO A 605 16.08 2.72 -5.96
C PRO A 605 15.22 2.01 -4.92
N TYR A 606 15.59 2.05 -3.64
CA TYR A 606 14.78 1.47 -2.58
C TYR A 606 13.40 2.14 -2.48
N HIS A 607 13.34 3.47 -2.52
CA HIS A 607 12.07 4.18 -2.37
C HIS A 607 11.24 4.24 -3.66
N ILE A 608 11.84 4.14 -4.84
CA ILE A 608 11.08 3.89 -6.08
C ILE A 608 10.44 2.49 -6.00
N GLY A 609 11.19 1.46 -5.64
CA GLY A 609 10.67 0.10 -5.52
C GLY A 609 9.57 -0.01 -4.47
N ASN A 610 9.85 0.36 -3.23
CA ASN A 610 8.87 0.26 -2.14
C ASN A 610 7.76 1.33 -2.19
N GLY A 611 8.01 2.50 -2.77
CA GLY A 611 7.00 3.55 -2.94
C GLY A 611 6.07 3.28 -4.12
N TRP A 612 6.63 3.11 -5.31
CA TRP A 612 5.83 3.01 -6.53
C TRP A 612 5.45 1.58 -6.88
N PHE A 613 6.42 0.64 -6.98
CA PHE A 613 6.09 -0.75 -7.30
C PHE A 613 5.30 -1.43 -6.17
N GLY A 614 5.72 -1.22 -4.92
CA GLY A 614 5.08 -1.83 -3.75
C GLY A 614 3.89 -1.03 -3.23
N GLY A 615 4.07 0.28 -2.96
CA GLY A 615 3.06 1.11 -2.31
C GLY A 615 1.78 1.32 -3.12
N LEU A 616 1.87 1.34 -4.46
CA LEU A 616 0.71 1.39 -5.35
C LEU A 616 0.17 -0.01 -5.71
N MET A 617 0.85 -1.08 -5.28
CA MET A 617 0.48 -2.47 -5.61
C MET A 617 -0.96 -2.82 -5.23
N PRO A 618 -1.47 -2.53 -4.02
CA PRO A 618 -2.84 -2.90 -3.68
C PRO A 618 -3.87 -2.24 -4.60
N ALA A 619 -3.74 -0.94 -4.87
CA ALA A 619 -4.63 -0.21 -5.76
C ALA A 619 -4.57 -0.74 -7.21
N THR A 620 -3.36 -1.00 -7.71
CA THR A 620 -3.15 -1.56 -9.05
C THR A 620 -3.74 -2.97 -9.15
N ALA A 621 -3.53 -3.82 -8.13
CA ALA A 621 -4.06 -5.17 -8.11
C ALA A 621 -5.60 -5.18 -8.11
N PHE A 622 -6.25 -4.34 -7.30
CA PHE A 622 -7.72 -4.23 -7.32
C PHE A 622 -8.25 -3.71 -8.66
N ALA A 623 -7.55 -2.76 -9.29
CA ALA A 623 -7.93 -2.28 -10.62
C ALA A 623 -7.79 -3.37 -11.70
N ILE A 624 -6.72 -4.17 -11.66
CA ILE A 624 -6.55 -5.31 -12.58
C ILE A 624 -7.63 -6.36 -12.32
N SER A 625 -7.97 -6.66 -11.06
CA SER A 625 -9.06 -7.58 -10.72
C SER A 625 -10.39 -7.10 -11.29
N ALA A 626 -10.72 -5.83 -11.14
CA ALA A 626 -11.93 -5.23 -11.71
C ALA A 626 -11.93 -5.27 -13.26
N GLN A 627 -10.78 -5.05 -13.89
CA GLN A 627 -10.65 -5.09 -15.34
C GLN A 627 -10.81 -6.51 -15.89
N THR A 628 -10.19 -7.49 -15.23
CA THR A 628 -10.16 -8.89 -15.69
C THR A 628 -11.40 -9.67 -15.29
N GLY A 629 -12.20 -9.16 -14.35
CA GLY A 629 -13.35 -9.87 -13.80
C GLY A 629 -12.99 -11.00 -12.83
N SER A 630 -11.71 -11.20 -12.52
CA SER A 630 -11.27 -12.20 -11.55
C SER A 630 -10.76 -11.52 -10.28
N VAL A 631 -11.30 -11.89 -9.12
CA VAL A 631 -10.81 -11.40 -7.82
C VAL A 631 -9.33 -11.72 -7.59
N TYR A 632 -8.78 -12.72 -8.29
CA TYR A 632 -7.37 -13.09 -8.26
C TYR A 632 -6.55 -12.47 -9.40
N GLY A 633 -7.20 -11.77 -10.35
CA GLY A 633 -6.54 -11.16 -11.52
C GLY A 633 -5.44 -10.19 -11.15
N GLY A 634 -5.64 -9.44 -10.07
CA GLY A 634 -4.66 -8.49 -9.55
C GLY A 634 -3.34 -9.10 -9.09
N LEU A 635 -3.31 -10.40 -8.78
CA LEU A 635 -2.08 -11.11 -8.38
C LEU A 635 -1.05 -11.20 -9.53
N TRP A 636 -1.48 -11.03 -10.77
CA TRP A 636 -0.56 -11.00 -11.90
C TRP A 636 0.42 -9.83 -11.82
N TYR A 637 0.03 -8.71 -11.22
CA TYR A 637 0.95 -7.59 -11.04
C TYR A 637 2.19 -7.97 -10.21
N PRO A 638 2.08 -8.43 -8.95
CA PRO A 638 3.25 -8.83 -8.17
C PRO A 638 3.98 -10.04 -8.78
N ILE A 639 3.28 -10.97 -9.45
CA ILE A 639 3.91 -12.12 -10.11
C ILE A 639 4.83 -11.66 -11.22
N VAL A 640 4.36 -10.81 -12.14
CA VAL A 640 5.15 -10.32 -13.28
C VAL A 640 6.36 -9.52 -12.79
N ILE A 641 6.19 -8.62 -11.82
CA ILE A 641 7.30 -7.83 -11.26
C ILE A 641 8.32 -8.73 -10.54
N ALA A 642 7.87 -9.71 -9.77
CA ALA A 642 8.76 -10.66 -9.09
C ALA A 642 9.56 -11.49 -10.10
N LEU A 643 8.93 -11.99 -11.18
CA LEU A 643 9.62 -12.73 -12.25
C LEU A 643 10.60 -11.83 -13.02
N MET A 644 10.22 -10.58 -13.33
CA MET A 644 11.13 -9.59 -13.91
C MET A 644 12.37 -9.42 -13.02
N THR A 645 12.18 -9.28 -11.72
CA THR A 645 13.28 -9.15 -10.76
C THR A 645 14.17 -10.41 -10.74
N VAL A 646 13.58 -11.61 -10.82
CA VAL A 646 14.36 -12.87 -10.89
C VAL A 646 15.23 -12.87 -12.14
N VAL A 647 14.67 -12.57 -13.31
CA VAL A 647 15.41 -12.56 -14.58
C VAL A 647 16.55 -11.54 -14.57
N ILE A 648 16.24 -10.29 -14.23
CA ILE A 648 17.24 -9.20 -14.19
C ILE A 648 18.29 -9.48 -13.09
N GLY A 649 17.82 -9.97 -11.93
CA GLY A 649 18.69 -10.29 -10.81
C GLY A 649 19.68 -11.42 -11.12
N VAL A 650 19.22 -12.49 -11.79
CA VAL A 650 20.10 -13.59 -12.20
C VAL A 650 21.19 -13.08 -13.15
N ILE A 651 20.84 -12.25 -14.12
CA ILE A 651 21.75 -11.81 -15.19
C ILE A 651 22.71 -10.72 -14.71
N PHE A 652 22.23 -9.69 -14.03
CA PHE A 652 22.97 -8.45 -13.82
C PHE A 652 23.41 -8.20 -12.38
N VAL A 653 22.73 -8.78 -11.37
CA VAL A 653 23.15 -8.57 -9.98
C VAL A 653 24.41 -9.38 -9.69
N PRO A 654 25.48 -8.75 -9.14
CA PRO A 654 26.72 -9.45 -8.87
C PRO A 654 26.57 -10.53 -7.80
N ASN A 655 27.35 -11.61 -7.96
CA ASN A 655 27.46 -12.67 -6.97
C ASN A 655 28.52 -12.31 -5.92
N GLY A 656 28.40 -12.88 -4.71
CA GLY A 656 29.46 -12.82 -3.71
C GLY A 656 29.66 -11.46 -3.05
N THR A 657 28.68 -10.55 -3.11
CA THR A 657 28.73 -9.23 -2.47
C THR A 657 29.00 -9.30 -0.96
N HIS A 658 28.50 -10.36 -0.30
CA HIS A 658 28.72 -10.61 1.13
C HIS A 658 30.21 -10.80 1.53
N LYS A 659 31.08 -11.05 0.56
CA LYS A 659 32.53 -11.18 0.77
C LYS A 659 33.27 -9.86 0.55
N LYS A 660 32.59 -8.85 0.03
CA LYS A 660 33.21 -7.55 -0.31
C LYS A 660 33.52 -6.75 0.96
N ASP A 661 34.71 -6.18 1.00
CA ASP A 661 35.02 -5.14 1.98
C ASP A 661 34.37 -3.83 1.53
N ILE A 662 33.37 -3.39 2.27
CA ILE A 662 32.59 -2.17 1.92
C ILE A 662 33.39 -0.88 2.10
N PHE A 663 34.58 -0.92 2.69
CA PHE A 663 35.47 0.22 2.91
C PHE A 663 36.66 0.25 1.93
N ALA A 664 36.85 -0.82 1.13
CA ALA A 664 37.97 -0.92 0.20
C ALA A 664 37.83 0.00 -1.04
N ASP A 665 36.60 0.34 -1.43
CA ASP A 665 36.35 1.17 -2.62
C ASP A 665 36.83 2.63 -2.42
N ASP A 666 37.04 3.08 -1.20
CA ASP A 666 37.51 4.44 -0.90
C ASP A 666 39.04 4.55 -0.95
N ALA A 667 39.77 3.43 -0.93
CA ALA A 667 41.24 3.38 -0.98
C ALA A 667 41.81 3.27 -2.40
N ALA A 668 40.94 3.04 -3.40
CA ALA A 668 41.37 2.74 -4.79
C ALA A 668 41.18 3.90 -5.78
N ARG A 669 40.90 5.12 -5.30
CA ARG A 669 40.75 6.31 -6.17
C ARG A 669 41.57 7.48 -5.65
#